data_4f03d47bee5819ece4d2b21fd5dccba0
#
_entry.id   4f03d47bee5819ece4d2b21fd5dccba0
#
_cell.length_a   1.000
_cell.length_b   1.000
_cell.length_c   1.000
_cell.angle_alpha   90.00
_cell.angle_beta   90.00
_cell.angle_gamma   90.00
#
_symmetry.space_group_name_H-M   'P 1'
#
loop_
_entity.id
_entity.type
_entity.pdbx_description
1 polymer ?
#
loop_
_entity_poly.entity_id
_entity_poly.type
_entity_poly.pdbx_seq_one_letter_code
_entity_poly.pdbx_strand_id
1 'polypeptide(L)'
;MDEKVYGYMDWPRIEAIVYGEETAPRDVMGPRITQDGVLIQGFFPDAEEVSVISGKKTYACEKEDEAGYFAVLLPVRKVPEYRFLIKMGETETECYDPYAFPCQITEEEEKAFCAGVYYEAYKKLGAHPVEIKGVKGTLFAVWAPNAVSVNIAGDFNGWIGRATIMHRMPMSGIFELFVPGVEAGTHYKYEIKVKGGEVLLKADPYGNSADHDPEGASVVADVSAFQWNDGDWMKERHRFDDRKQPVSIYETSLEEWKSAEELVEFLAEEDFTHVELHPVMEYLDDITGGYSTYAYYAPTSRFGSVADFQKLVDALHQAGVGVILDWTPAQFPRYASGLEKFDGTPLYERQNPAEAIHPFWGTLLYNYGSPMVKDFLISNACFWAEVYHADGLRMDDVDAMLYLDYGRNPGEWTPNIYGTNENLDALEFLKHLNSVIKERNPGLLLVAQENGLWPELTDSVENDHLGFDYKWSGGWTKDLLEYLSKDPIERKNYHDQLTMSMLYAYCEHYILTLGSRDVGTLKDFADKLPGSEEQKNAQIREAYAYMMLHPGCKMMAPDKDMPKELEVFVKDLNNMYLAHPALYQLDDEYDGFEWVQLMKYEENVIAFMRKTEKPEETVLAVCNFAAIPYENYNVGVPFAGKYKEIFNSDDKKYGGNGVVNTRVKAAKKAECDEREYSITLKLPALGVAVFTCTPEETEKKPAAEHSQIKKSITKTRTVRKAAGKTKAAVKTAVKPVTKKVTKEAPQIVNKTEEKIPVKKDLTEKK
;
A
#
# COMPACT_ATOMS: atom_id res chain seq x y z
N MET A 1 14.20 -58.24 -10.12
CA MET A 1 12.87 -57.76 -9.63
C MET A 1 12.36 -58.75 -8.57
N ASP A 2 12.27 -58.32 -7.32
CA ASP A 2 11.68 -59.15 -6.25
C ASP A 2 10.17 -59.24 -6.50
N GLU A 3 9.64 -60.48 -6.73
CA GLU A 3 8.20 -60.69 -7.02
C GLU A 3 7.31 -60.09 -5.93
N LYS A 4 7.79 -59.96 -4.70
CA LYS A 4 7.05 -59.36 -3.60
C LYS A 4 7.00 -57.83 -3.71
N VAL A 5 8.09 -57.15 -4.08
CA VAL A 5 8.14 -55.71 -4.33
C VAL A 5 7.18 -55.39 -5.47
N TYR A 6 7.27 -56.12 -6.58
CA TYR A 6 6.40 -55.94 -7.75
C TYR A 6 4.90 -56.03 -7.42
N GLY A 7 4.51 -56.97 -6.52
CA GLY A 7 3.12 -57.15 -6.10
C GLY A 7 2.54 -56.02 -5.24
N TYR A 8 3.38 -55.14 -4.66
CA TYR A 8 2.97 -53.97 -3.87
C TYR A 8 2.97 -52.65 -4.62
N MET A 9 3.48 -52.66 -5.89
CA MET A 9 3.64 -51.46 -6.69
C MET A 9 2.34 -51.08 -7.40
N ASP A 10 2.01 -49.78 -7.37
CA ASP A 10 0.89 -49.17 -8.13
C ASP A 10 1.40 -48.64 -9.46
N TRP A 11 1.53 -49.54 -10.44
CA TRP A 11 2.14 -49.23 -11.73
C TRP A 11 1.51 -48.09 -12.48
N PRO A 12 0.16 -47.89 -12.53
CA PRO A 12 -0.43 -46.73 -13.17
C PRO A 12 0.01 -45.42 -12.56
N ARG A 13 0.16 -45.37 -11.22
CA ARG A 13 0.62 -44.16 -10.53
C ARG A 13 2.12 -43.93 -10.62
N ILE A 14 2.90 -45.01 -10.67
CA ILE A 14 4.35 -44.96 -10.96
C ILE A 14 4.59 -44.37 -12.35
N GLU A 15 3.82 -44.82 -13.34
CA GLU A 15 3.85 -44.25 -14.69
C GLU A 15 3.50 -42.78 -14.68
N ALA A 16 2.49 -42.36 -13.90
CA ALA A 16 2.14 -40.94 -13.70
C ALA A 16 3.27 -40.13 -13.04
N ILE A 17 4.05 -40.71 -12.10
CA ILE A 17 5.26 -40.08 -11.55
C ILE A 17 6.32 -39.90 -12.64
N VAL A 18 6.61 -40.91 -13.41
CA VAL A 18 7.61 -40.88 -14.49
C VAL A 18 7.28 -39.83 -15.54
N TYR A 19 5.99 -39.66 -15.87
CA TYR A 19 5.51 -38.65 -16.81
C TYR A 19 5.25 -37.29 -16.16
N GLY A 20 5.43 -37.13 -14.84
CA GLY A 20 5.18 -35.92 -14.11
C GLY A 20 3.70 -35.51 -14.13
N GLU A 21 2.78 -36.46 -13.88
CA GLU A 21 1.31 -36.27 -13.88
C GLU A 21 0.68 -36.69 -12.54
N GLU A 22 1.48 -37.25 -11.62
CA GLU A 22 1.00 -37.66 -10.31
C GLU A 22 0.78 -36.41 -9.40
N THR A 23 -0.42 -36.33 -8.83
CA THR A 23 -0.79 -35.20 -7.97
C THR A 23 -0.68 -35.49 -6.47
N ALA A 24 -0.61 -36.78 -6.11
CA ALA A 24 -0.47 -37.20 -4.71
C ALA A 24 0.73 -38.17 -4.55
N PRO A 25 1.97 -37.71 -4.87
CA PRO A 25 3.16 -38.56 -4.90
C PRO A 25 3.46 -39.26 -3.58
N ARG A 26 3.04 -38.69 -2.44
CA ARG A 26 3.21 -39.29 -1.10
C ARG A 26 2.41 -40.57 -0.90
N ASP A 27 1.34 -40.80 -1.66
CA ASP A 27 0.59 -42.06 -1.57
C ASP A 27 1.32 -43.20 -2.28
N VAL A 28 2.29 -42.87 -3.13
CA VAL A 28 3.07 -43.84 -3.93
C VAL A 28 4.50 -43.91 -3.43
N MET A 29 5.20 -42.77 -3.37
CA MET A 29 6.56 -42.63 -2.84
C MET A 29 6.57 -42.54 -1.32
N GLY A 30 7.75 -42.70 -0.73
CA GLY A 30 7.91 -42.71 0.72
C GLY A 30 7.72 -44.09 1.37
N PRO A 31 7.70 -44.15 2.70
CA PRO A 31 7.65 -45.42 3.42
C PRO A 31 6.22 -45.92 3.58
N ARG A 32 5.93 -47.12 3.14
CA ARG A 32 4.61 -47.77 3.25
C ARG A 32 4.71 -49.10 3.99
N ILE A 33 3.91 -49.29 5.03
CA ILE A 33 3.86 -50.55 5.78
C ILE A 33 3.07 -51.58 4.95
N THR A 34 3.67 -52.74 4.71
CA THR A 34 3.04 -53.87 4.05
C THR A 34 3.01 -55.10 4.95
N GLN A 35 2.42 -56.21 4.48
CA GLN A 35 2.41 -57.48 5.22
C GLN A 35 3.81 -58.08 5.41
N ASP A 36 4.71 -57.87 4.42
CA ASP A 36 6.05 -58.47 4.37
C ASP A 36 7.15 -57.53 4.92
N GLY A 37 6.83 -56.25 5.20
CA GLY A 37 7.80 -55.30 5.68
C GLY A 37 7.42 -53.85 5.41
N VAL A 38 8.41 -52.95 5.39
CA VAL A 38 8.23 -51.55 4.98
C VAL A 38 8.79 -51.40 3.56
N LEU A 39 7.92 -51.07 2.61
CA LEU A 39 8.29 -50.70 1.27
C LEU A 39 8.70 -49.24 1.23
N ILE A 40 9.90 -48.96 0.70
CA ILE A 40 10.41 -47.60 0.46
C ILE A 40 10.59 -47.46 -1.04
N GLN A 41 10.06 -46.37 -1.58
CA GLN A 41 10.06 -46.09 -3.01
C GLN A 41 10.51 -44.64 -3.23
N GLY A 42 11.26 -44.38 -4.30
CA GLY A 42 11.71 -43.04 -4.66
C GLY A 42 11.99 -42.92 -6.16
N PHE A 43 11.91 -41.71 -6.66
CA PHE A 43 12.16 -41.37 -8.05
C PHE A 43 13.39 -40.47 -8.17
N PHE A 44 14.44 -41.01 -8.81
CA PHE A 44 15.75 -40.35 -8.97
C PHE A 44 16.18 -40.52 -10.45
N PRO A 45 15.77 -39.61 -11.35
CA PRO A 45 15.90 -39.79 -12.81
C PRO A 45 17.31 -40.05 -13.31
N ASP A 46 18.32 -39.45 -12.68
CA ASP A 46 19.71 -39.52 -13.14
C ASP A 46 20.59 -40.47 -12.29
N ALA A 47 19.97 -41.20 -11.36
CA ALA A 47 20.70 -42.11 -10.48
C ALA A 47 21.07 -43.43 -11.17
N GLU A 48 22.33 -43.84 -10.99
CA GLU A 48 22.81 -45.18 -11.41
C GLU A 48 22.44 -46.24 -10.39
N GLU A 49 22.67 -45.94 -9.12
CA GLU A 49 22.39 -46.83 -7.99
C GLU A 49 21.75 -46.01 -6.84
N VAL A 50 20.77 -46.61 -6.18
CA VAL A 50 20.15 -46.03 -4.97
C VAL A 50 20.14 -47.10 -3.88
N SER A 51 20.43 -46.70 -2.66
CA SER A 51 20.35 -47.55 -1.47
C SER A 51 19.63 -46.82 -0.34
N VAL A 52 18.99 -47.53 0.56
CA VAL A 52 18.40 -47.04 1.79
C VAL A 52 19.32 -47.36 2.95
N ILE A 53 19.77 -46.33 3.66
CA ILE A 53 20.55 -46.43 4.91
C ILE A 53 19.58 -46.35 6.08
N SER A 54 19.57 -47.38 6.95
CA SER A 54 18.80 -47.34 8.20
C SER A 54 19.66 -47.88 9.36
N GLY A 55 20.02 -46.99 10.25
CA GLY A 55 20.97 -47.22 11.34
C GLY A 55 22.34 -47.64 10.77
N LYS A 56 22.77 -48.90 11.04
CA LYS A 56 24.05 -49.43 10.54
C LYS A 56 23.90 -50.32 9.29
N LYS A 57 22.71 -50.40 8.71
CA LYS A 57 22.43 -51.29 7.56
C LYS A 57 22.16 -50.45 6.34
N THR A 58 22.68 -50.94 5.21
CA THR A 58 22.39 -50.41 3.88
C THR A 58 21.65 -51.47 3.10
N TYR A 59 20.57 -51.09 2.43
CA TYR A 59 19.72 -51.91 1.62
C TYR A 59 19.72 -51.36 0.21
N ALA A 60 20.24 -52.13 -0.78
CA ALA A 60 20.22 -51.73 -2.17
C ALA A 60 18.79 -51.71 -2.69
N CYS A 61 18.41 -50.63 -3.37
CA CYS A 61 17.12 -50.53 -4.07
C CYS A 61 17.26 -51.20 -5.46
N GLU A 62 16.20 -51.87 -5.88
CA GLU A 62 16.08 -52.32 -7.30
C GLU A 62 15.58 -51.14 -8.14
N LYS A 63 16.18 -50.96 -9.32
CA LYS A 63 15.69 -49.99 -10.31
C LYS A 63 14.53 -50.66 -11.06
N GLU A 64 13.31 -50.22 -10.78
CA GLU A 64 12.08 -50.82 -11.26
C GLU A 64 11.62 -50.24 -12.60
N ASP A 65 12.01 -49.00 -12.91
CA ASP A 65 11.79 -48.35 -14.18
C ASP A 65 13.07 -47.67 -14.69
N GLU A 66 13.31 -47.73 -15.99
CA GLU A 66 14.50 -47.14 -16.64
C GLU A 66 14.59 -45.62 -16.44
N ALA A 67 13.45 -44.93 -16.27
CA ALA A 67 13.41 -43.48 -15.99
C ALA A 67 13.95 -43.09 -14.61
N GLY A 68 14.26 -44.07 -13.73
CA GLY A 68 14.86 -43.84 -12.42
C GLY A 68 13.94 -44.04 -11.24
N TYR A 69 12.95 -44.93 -11.35
CA TYR A 69 12.13 -45.34 -10.22
C TYR A 69 12.78 -46.52 -9.48
N PHE A 70 12.99 -46.35 -8.16
CA PHE A 70 13.68 -47.32 -7.32
C PHE A 70 12.79 -47.75 -6.16
N ALA A 71 12.89 -49.02 -5.77
CA ALA A 71 12.16 -49.56 -4.64
C ALA A 71 12.98 -50.59 -3.83
N VAL A 72 12.65 -50.71 -2.54
CA VAL A 72 13.23 -51.76 -1.66
C VAL A 72 12.23 -52.12 -0.56
N LEU A 73 12.12 -53.41 -0.25
CA LEU A 73 11.32 -53.91 0.87
C LEU A 73 12.20 -54.19 2.08
N LEU A 74 12.11 -53.38 3.12
CA LEU A 74 12.83 -53.55 4.38
C LEU A 74 12.16 -54.62 5.26
N PRO A 75 12.88 -55.62 5.81
CA PRO A 75 12.30 -56.66 6.65
C PRO A 75 12.03 -56.18 8.07
N VAL A 76 11.26 -55.07 8.22
CA VAL A 76 10.91 -54.45 9.48
C VAL A 76 9.41 -54.16 9.53
N ARG A 77 8.81 -54.11 10.74
CA ARG A 77 7.35 -53.93 10.91
C ARG A 77 6.90 -52.51 11.16
N LYS A 78 7.85 -51.61 11.37
CA LYS A 78 7.59 -50.18 11.58
C LYS A 78 8.50 -49.37 10.67
N VAL A 79 8.04 -48.24 10.23
CA VAL A 79 8.89 -47.30 9.46
C VAL A 79 10.10 -46.93 10.31
N PRO A 80 11.32 -47.26 9.89
CA PRO A 80 12.52 -46.89 10.60
C PRO A 80 12.90 -45.44 10.24
N GLU A 81 13.81 -44.84 10.97
CA GLU A 81 14.56 -43.68 10.49
C GLU A 81 15.50 -44.13 9.37
N TYR A 82 15.47 -43.47 8.23
CA TYR A 82 16.28 -43.82 7.06
C TYR A 82 16.66 -42.60 6.22
N ARG A 83 17.66 -42.79 5.36
CA ARG A 83 18.08 -41.88 4.30
C ARG A 83 18.31 -42.66 3.01
N PHE A 84 18.23 -41.95 1.90
CA PHE A 84 18.72 -42.48 0.63
C PHE A 84 20.21 -42.19 0.47
N LEU A 85 20.95 -43.13 -0.09
CA LEU A 85 22.29 -42.96 -0.63
C LEU A 85 22.15 -43.09 -2.14
N ILE A 86 22.40 -41.99 -2.86
CA ILE A 86 22.21 -41.91 -4.31
C ILE A 86 23.59 -41.79 -4.94
N LYS A 87 23.86 -42.63 -5.94
CA LYS A 87 25.06 -42.58 -6.71
C LYS A 87 24.78 -42.10 -8.13
N MET A 88 25.50 -41.05 -8.53
CA MET A 88 25.49 -40.44 -9.85
C MET A 88 26.93 -40.31 -10.35
N GLY A 89 27.37 -41.17 -11.24
CA GLY A 89 28.76 -41.25 -11.69
C GLY A 89 29.73 -41.52 -10.54
N GLU A 90 30.67 -40.61 -10.27
CA GLU A 90 31.64 -40.71 -9.17
C GLU A 90 31.12 -40.10 -7.87
N THR A 91 29.94 -39.49 -7.85
CA THR A 91 29.40 -38.76 -6.67
C THR A 91 28.39 -39.64 -5.93
N GLU A 92 28.56 -39.76 -4.62
CA GLU A 92 27.59 -40.34 -3.69
C GLU A 92 27.03 -39.26 -2.77
N THR A 93 25.70 -39.16 -2.70
CA THR A 93 25.00 -38.17 -1.89
C THR A 93 23.99 -38.85 -0.97
N GLU A 94 24.06 -38.49 0.34
CA GLU A 94 23.01 -38.89 1.29
C GLU A 94 21.95 -37.80 1.36
N CYS A 95 20.65 -38.19 1.29
CA CYS A 95 19.54 -37.27 1.48
C CYS A 95 18.40 -37.94 2.25
N TYR A 96 17.59 -37.10 2.92
CA TYR A 96 16.32 -37.52 3.49
C TYR A 96 15.29 -37.71 2.38
N ASP A 97 14.31 -38.55 2.63
CA ASP A 97 13.14 -38.73 1.75
C ASP A 97 12.11 -37.64 2.03
N PRO A 98 11.83 -36.70 1.10
CA PRO A 98 10.84 -35.65 1.28
C PRO A 98 9.43 -36.20 1.58
N TYR A 99 9.11 -37.39 1.01
CA TYR A 99 7.80 -38.01 1.13
C TYR A 99 7.59 -38.74 2.47
N ALA A 100 8.61 -38.87 3.30
CA ALA A 100 8.51 -39.38 4.67
C ALA A 100 7.95 -38.36 5.70
N PHE A 101 7.81 -37.13 5.28
CA PHE A 101 7.31 -36.04 6.14
C PHE A 101 5.83 -35.75 5.87
N PRO A 102 5.01 -35.48 6.90
CA PRO A 102 3.59 -35.17 6.73
C PRO A 102 3.36 -33.80 6.09
N CYS A 103 2.23 -33.62 5.42
CA CYS A 103 1.74 -32.32 5.03
C CYS A 103 1.58 -31.42 6.26
N GLN A 104 1.82 -30.13 6.08
CA GLN A 104 1.80 -29.12 7.14
C GLN A 104 0.54 -28.24 7.08
N ILE A 105 -0.11 -28.15 5.91
CA ILE A 105 -1.38 -27.47 5.73
C ILE A 105 -2.49 -28.37 6.27
N THR A 106 -3.27 -27.87 7.21
CA THR A 106 -4.39 -28.61 7.83
C THR A 106 -5.67 -28.47 7.01
N GLU A 107 -6.65 -29.36 7.27
CA GLU A 107 -7.96 -29.29 6.62
C GLU A 107 -8.73 -27.99 6.98
N GLU A 108 -8.53 -27.46 8.18
CA GLU A 108 -9.12 -26.19 8.64
C GLU A 108 -8.52 -25.00 7.88
N GLU A 109 -7.20 -24.97 7.69
CA GLU A 109 -6.50 -23.95 6.91
C GLU A 109 -6.93 -24.00 5.43
N GLU A 110 -7.07 -25.21 4.87
CA GLU A 110 -7.56 -25.40 3.50
C GLU A 110 -8.98 -24.85 3.32
N LYS A 111 -9.88 -25.11 4.28
CA LYS A 111 -11.25 -24.57 4.28
C LYS A 111 -11.26 -23.05 4.39
N ALA A 112 -10.45 -22.47 5.28
CA ALA A 112 -10.34 -21.03 5.45
C ALA A 112 -9.83 -20.37 4.18
N PHE A 113 -8.80 -20.94 3.54
CA PHE A 113 -8.27 -20.46 2.26
C PHE A 113 -9.32 -20.49 1.15
N CYS A 114 -10.04 -21.61 1.00
CA CYS A 114 -11.12 -21.72 0.01
C CYS A 114 -12.27 -20.73 0.25
N ALA A 115 -12.48 -20.31 1.49
CA ALA A 115 -13.47 -19.31 1.87
C ALA A 115 -12.97 -17.86 1.72
N GLY A 116 -11.67 -17.65 1.45
CA GLY A 116 -11.05 -16.32 1.34
C GLY A 116 -10.90 -15.60 2.69
N VAL A 117 -10.65 -16.36 3.75
CA VAL A 117 -10.53 -15.85 5.13
C VAL A 117 -9.30 -16.41 5.87
N TYR A 118 -8.31 -16.88 5.13
CA TYR A 118 -7.05 -17.35 5.68
C TYR A 118 -5.97 -16.25 5.64
N TYR A 119 -6.19 -15.16 6.36
CA TYR A 119 -5.34 -13.95 6.32
C TYR A 119 -3.88 -14.18 6.74
N GLU A 120 -3.57 -15.34 7.30
CA GLU A 120 -2.21 -15.79 7.62
C GLU A 120 -1.64 -16.76 6.57
N ALA A 121 -2.19 -16.76 5.35
CA ALA A 121 -1.72 -17.63 4.27
C ALA A 121 -0.22 -17.46 4.01
N TYR A 122 0.34 -16.26 4.21
CA TYR A 122 1.76 -15.97 4.11
C TYR A 122 2.66 -16.79 5.07
N LYS A 123 2.10 -17.43 6.11
CA LYS A 123 2.85 -18.30 7.04
C LYS A 123 3.01 -19.73 6.52
N LYS A 124 2.25 -20.10 5.49
CA LYS A 124 2.22 -21.46 4.93
C LYS A 124 2.53 -21.50 3.44
N LEU A 125 1.92 -20.62 2.63
CA LEU A 125 2.23 -20.52 1.21
C LEU A 125 3.54 -19.74 1.06
N GLY A 126 4.33 -20.13 0.05
CA GLY A 126 5.68 -19.65 -0.13
C GLY A 126 6.73 -20.72 0.18
N ALA A 127 7.94 -20.28 0.51
CA ALA A 127 9.06 -21.13 0.90
C ALA A 127 9.56 -20.77 2.29
N HIS A 128 9.29 -21.62 3.27
CA HIS A 128 9.55 -21.36 4.69
C HIS A 128 10.60 -22.32 5.24
N PRO A 129 11.78 -21.83 5.71
CA PRO A 129 12.71 -22.61 6.50
C PRO A 129 12.05 -23.10 7.78
N VAL A 130 11.97 -24.42 7.97
CA VAL A 130 11.31 -25.04 9.13
C VAL A 130 12.06 -26.28 9.60
N GLU A 131 11.77 -26.73 10.82
CA GLU A 131 12.26 -27.99 11.35
C GLU A 131 11.09 -28.95 11.60
N ILE A 132 11.05 -30.09 10.85
CA ILE A 132 10.01 -31.10 10.99
C ILE A 132 10.64 -32.42 11.47
N LYS A 133 10.16 -32.96 12.57
CA LYS A 133 10.68 -34.19 13.21
C LYS A 133 12.20 -34.15 13.47
N GLY A 134 12.74 -32.98 13.81
CA GLY A 134 14.17 -32.79 14.08
C GLY A 134 15.04 -32.66 12.85
N VAL A 135 14.44 -32.53 11.66
CA VAL A 135 15.16 -32.34 10.39
C VAL A 135 14.86 -30.93 9.86
N LYS A 136 15.90 -30.15 9.62
CA LYS A 136 15.81 -28.83 9.02
C LYS A 136 15.64 -28.94 7.50
N GLY A 137 14.90 -28.00 6.93
CA GLY A 137 14.65 -27.89 5.50
C GLY A 137 13.69 -26.76 5.22
N THR A 138 13.17 -26.72 4.00
CA THR A 138 12.21 -25.72 3.56
C THR A 138 10.88 -26.35 3.19
N LEU A 139 9.79 -25.81 3.72
CA LEU A 139 8.43 -26.11 3.30
C LEU A 139 8.07 -25.20 2.13
N PHE A 140 7.72 -25.79 1.00
CA PHE A 140 7.22 -25.10 -0.19
C PHE A 140 5.73 -25.35 -0.33
N ALA A 141 4.95 -24.29 -0.57
CA ALA A 141 3.53 -24.42 -0.85
C ALA A 141 3.07 -23.34 -1.84
N VAL A 142 2.28 -23.74 -2.84
CA VAL A 142 1.78 -22.86 -3.90
C VAL A 142 0.37 -23.24 -4.35
N TRP A 143 -0.44 -22.23 -4.64
CA TRP A 143 -1.80 -22.42 -5.12
C TRP A 143 -1.85 -22.45 -6.65
N ALA A 144 -2.23 -23.61 -7.22
CA ALA A 144 -2.32 -23.83 -8.66
C ALA A 144 -3.43 -24.85 -8.99
N PRO A 145 -4.71 -24.55 -8.74
CA PRO A 145 -5.82 -25.52 -8.75
C PRO A 145 -6.08 -26.18 -10.11
N ASN A 146 -5.70 -25.54 -11.22
CA ASN A 146 -5.92 -26.03 -12.57
C ASN A 146 -4.70 -26.74 -13.18
N ALA A 147 -3.56 -26.74 -12.46
CA ALA A 147 -2.37 -27.46 -12.85
C ALA A 147 -2.61 -28.98 -12.91
N VAL A 148 -1.94 -29.66 -13.82
CA VAL A 148 -1.87 -31.14 -13.86
C VAL A 148 -0.97 -31.61 -12.74
N SER A 149 0.21 -31.00 -12.58
CA SER A 149 1.15 -31.25 -11.49
C SER A 149 2.02 -30.02 -11.27
N VAL A 150 2.63 -29.93 -10.10
CA VAL A 150 3.61 -28.90 -9.75
C VAL A 150 4.85 -29.55 -9.18
N ASN A 151 6.02 -29.13 -9.66
CA ASN A 151 7.32 -29.54 -9.18
C ASN A 151 8.11 -28.33 -8.71
N ILE A 152 9.17 -28.56 -7.93
CA ILE A 152 10.10 -27.50 -7.53
C ILE A 152 11.41 -27.71 -8.26
N ALA A 153 11.86 -26.74 -9.05
CA ALA A 153 13.19 -26.70 -9.65
C ALA A 153 14.04 -25.67 -8.91
N GLY A 154 15.26 -26.03 -8.54
CA GLY A 154 16.15 -25.13 -7.82
C GLY A 154 17.57 -25.66 -7.70
N ASP A 155 18.44 -24.90 -7.03
CA ASP A 155 19.86 -25.20 -6.85
C ASP A 155 20.08 -26.60 -6.20
N PHE A 156 19.18 -26.98 -5.29
CA PHE A 156 19.26 -28.24 -4.54
C PHE A 156 19.02 -29.52 -5.37
N ASN A 157 18.41 -29.39 -6.55
CA ASN A 157 18.14 -30.51 -7.44
C ASN A 157 18.66 -30.29 -8.87
N GLY A 158 19.61 -29.37 -9.07
CA GLY A 158 20.19 -29.05 -10.37
C GLY A 158 19.17 -28.52 -11.38
N TRP A 159 18.10 -27.88 -10.89
CA TRP A 159 17.00 -27.35 -11.69
C TRP A 159 16.19 -28.41 -12.44
N ILE A 160 16.17 -29.66 -11.92
CA ILE A 160 15.40 -30.78 -12.46
C ILE A 160 14.15 -30.96 -11.59
N GLY A 161 13.08 -30.22 -11.88
CA GLY A 161 11.87 -30.20 -11.04
C GLY A 161 11.19 -31.56 -10.92
N ARG A 162 11.20 -32.39 -11.97
CA ARG A 162 10.59 -33.73 -11.93
C ARG A 162 11.12 -34.65 -10.82
N ALA A 163 12.28 -34.36 -10.23
CA ALA A 163 12.81 -35.06 -9.07
C ALA A 163 12.10 -34.66 -7.74
N THR A 164 11.34 -33.59 -7.75
CA THR A 164 10.76 -32.98 -6.54
C THR A 164 9.29 -32.60 -6.79
N ILE A 165 8.44 -33.65 -6.89
CA ILE A 165 7.01 -33.51 -7.21
C ILE A 165 6.23 -33.13 -5.96
N MET A 166 5.43 -32.07 -6.02
CA MET A 166 4.62 -31.59 -4.90
C MET A 166 3.31 -32.38 -4.75
N HIS A 167 2.84 -32.48 -3.52
CA HIS A 167 1.57 -33.14 -3.18
C HIS A 167 0.42 -32.13 -3.20
N ARG A 168 -0.62 -32.43 -3.98
CA ARG A 168 -1.81 -31.58 -4.14
C ARG A 168 -2.78 -31.78 -2.99
N MET A 169 -3.13 -30.69 -2.32
CA MET A 169 -4.20 -30.67 -1.33
C MET A 169 -5.58 -30.80 -2.00
N PRO A 170 -6.49 -31.62 -1.45
CA PRO A 170 -7.68 -32.06 -2.21
C PRO A 170 -8.75 -31.00 -2.42
N MET A 171 -8.91 -30.03 -1.50
CA MET A 171 -9.97 -29.02 -1.58
C MET A 171 -9.51 -27.74 -2.27
N SER A 172 -8.36 -27.21 -1.88
CA SER A 172 -7.86 -25.91 -2.31
C SER A 172 -7.15 -25.94 -3.65
N GLY A 173 -6.53 -27.08 -3.99
CA GLY A 173 -5.58 -27.18 -5.08
C GLY A 173 -4.24 -26.49 -4.77
N ILE A 174 -3.91 -26.31 -3.50
CA ILE A 174 -2.57 -25.97 -3.05
C ILE A 174 -1.70 -27.20 -3.23
N PHE A 175 -0.49 -27.01 -3.72
CA PHE A 175 0.56 -28.03 -3.79
C PHE A 175 1.59 -27.75 -2.69
N GLU A 176 2.00 -28.80 -1.97
CA GLU A 176 2.89 -28.70 -0.80
C GLU A 176 3.97 -29.77 -0.83
N LEU A 177 5.19 -29.41 -0.44
CA LEU A 177 6.26 -30.36 -0.18
C LEU A 177 7.29 -29.77 0.81
N PHE A 178 7.64 -30.54 1.84
CA PHE A 178 8.83 -30.25 2.66
C PHE A 178 10.05 -30.88 2.02
N VAL A 179 11.08 -30.05 1.74
CA VAL A 179 12.35 -30.52 1.16
C VAL A 179 13.45 -30.39 2.21
N PRO A 180 13.89 -31.52 2.78
CA PRO A 180 14.94 -31.54 3.79
C PRO A 180 16.28 -31.00 3.25
N GLY A 181 17.00 -30.23 4.08
CA GLY A 181 18.33 -29.74 3.77
C GLY A 181 18.38 -28.52 2.86
N VAL A 182 17.23 -28.00 2.40
CA VAL A 182 17.17 -26.73 1.68
C VAL A 182 17.20 -25.58 2.71
N GLU A 183 18.12 -24.66 2.53
CA GLU A 183 18.40 -23.55 3.45
C GLU A 183 18.07 -22.19 2.82
N ALA A 184 18.04 -21.16 3.63
CA ALA A 184 17.90 -19.77 3.17
C ALA A 184 19.04 -19.39 2.18
N GLY A 185 18.72 -18.59 1.17
CA GLY A 185 19.61 -18.24 0.06
C GLY A 185 19.51 -19.17 -1.15
N THR A 186 18.75 -20.28 -1.05
CA THR A 186 18.56 -21.22 -2.18
C THR A 186 17.60 -20.63 -3.21
N HIS A 187 17.98 -20.65 -4.50
CA HIS A 187 17.12 -20.21 -5.61
C HIS A 187 16.22 -21.35 -6.08
N TYR A 188 14.98 -20.98 -6.44
CA TYR A 188 13.99 -21.94 -6.93
C TYR A 188 12.93 -21.30 -7.81
N LYS A 189 12.22 -22.15 -8.59
CA LYS A 189 10.99 -21.84 -9.33
C LYS A 189 10.03 -23.01 -9.23
N TYR A 190 8.75 -22.76 -9.49
CA TYR A 190 7.79 -23.84 -9.70
C TYR A 190 7.72 -24.21 -11.19
N GLU A 191 7.85 -25.51 -11.48
CA GLU A 191 7.51 -26.10 -12.77
C GLU A 191 6.05 -26.52 -12.73
N ILE A 192 5.18 -25.79 -13.40
CA ILE A 192 3.75 -26.04 -13.45
C ILE A 192 3.39 -26.71 -14.77
N LYS A 193 3.03 -28.00 -14.75
CA LYS A 193 2.52 -28.72 -15.91
C LYS A 193 1.05 -28.37 -16.09
N VAL A 194 0.69 -27.76 -17.22
CA VAL A 194 -0.68 -27.38 -17.54
C VAL A 194 -1.38 -28.38 -18.45
N LYS A 195 -2.70 -28.27 -18.55
CA LYS A 195 -3.47 -29.10 -19.49
C LYS A 195 -3.00 -28.81 -20.91
N GLY A 196 -2.61 -29.89 -21.61
CA GLY A 196 -1.98 -29.79 -22.94
C GLY A 196 -0.50 -30.15 -22.93
N GLY A 197 0.11 -30.32 -21.75
CA GLY A 197 1.46 -30.87 -21.59
C GLY A 197 2.58 -29.81 -21.59
N GLU A 198 2.26 -28.53 -21.74
CA GLU A 198 3.21 -27.43 -21.57
C GLU A 198 3.64 -27.35 -20.11
N VAL A 199 4.89 -26.97 -19.87
CA VAL A 199 5.45 -26.69 -18.54
C VAL A 199 5.81 -25.24 -18.44
N LEU A 200 5.20 -24.55 -17.46
CA LEU A 200 5.46 -23.15 -17.15
C LEU A 200 6.46 -23.06 -16.01
N LEU A 201 7.46 -22.20 -16.13
CA LEU A 201 8.36 -21.85 -15.03
C LEU A 201 7.86 -20.57 -14.36
N LYS A 202 7.46 -20.66 -13.09
CA LYS A 202 6.83 -19.58 -12.34
C LYS A 202 7.63 -19.22 -11.09
N ALA A 203 7.77 -17.92 -10.83
CA ALA A 203 8.20 -17.41 -9.53
C ALA A 203 7.12 -17.70 -8.48
N ASP A 204 7.52 -17.72 -7.22
CA ASP A 204 6.59 -17.97 -6.11
C ASP A 204 5.75 -16.73 -5.80
N PRO A 205 4.42 -16.80 -5.87
CA PRO A 205 3.55 -15.67 -5.53
C PRO A 205 3.68 -15.19 -4.08
N TYR A 206 4.04 -16.09 -3.16
CA TYR A 206 4.24 -15.80 -1.73
C TYR A 206 5.72 -15.81 -1.33
N GLY A 207 6.64 -15.78 -2.30
CA GLY A 207 8.08 -15.78 -2.04
C GLY A 207 8.52 -14.57 -1.25
N ASN A 208 9.28 -14.79 -0.16
CA ASN A 208 9.72 -13.70 0.73
C ASN A 208 11.01 -13.01 0.28
N SER A 209 11.64 -13.49 -0.78
CA SER A 209 12.76 -12.86 -1.47
C SER A 209 12.80 -13.32 -2.93
N ALA A 210 13.31 -12.48 -3.80
CA ALA A 210 13.45 -12.79 -5.22
C ALA A 210 14.77 -12.21 -5.75
N ASP A 211 15.27 -12.78 -6.84
CA ASP A 211 16.34 -12.20 -7.61
C ASP A 211 15.78 -11.07 -8.49
N HIS A 212 16.47 -9.93 -8.55
CA HIS A 212 16.04 -8.75 -9.35
C HIS A 212 16.18 -8.96 -10.88
N ASP A 213 16.82 -10.04 -11.33
CA ASP A 213 16.82 -10.40 -12.75
C ASP A 213 15.38 -10.72 -13.19
N PRO A 214 14.84 -10.11 -14.27
CA PRO A 214 13.50 -10.40 -14.78
C PRO A 214 13.26 -11.89 -15.12
N GLU A 215 14.30 -12.65 -15.45
CA GLU A 215 14.24 -14.11 -15.55
C GLU A 215 14.59 -14.80 -14.22
N GLY A 216 14.78 -14.00 -13.16
CA GLY A 216 15.23 -14.42 -11.86
C GLY A 216 14.32 -15.42 -11.15
N ALA A 217 14.89 -16.06 -10.15
CA ALA A 217 14.21 -17.03 -9.33
C ALA A 217 13.70 -16.40 -8.02
N SER A 218 12.74 -17.06 -7.39
CA SER A 218 12.45 -16.82 -5.98
C SER A 218 13.61 -17.35 -5.12
N VAL A 219 13.87 -16.71 -4.01
CA VAL A 219 14.94 -17.08 -3.09
C VAL A 219 14.36 -17.42 -1.73
N VAL A 220 14.76 -18.53 -1.15
CA VAL A 220 14.32 -18.93 0.19
C VAL A 220 14.87 -17.91 1.21
N ALA A 221 13.99 -17.27 1.98
CA ALA A 221 14.36 -16.31 3.01
C ALA A 221 13.71 -16.64 4.36
N ASP A 222 14.43 -16.43 5.44
CA ASP A 222 13.90 -16.54 6.81
C ASP A 222 13.58 -15.14 7.34
N VAL A 223 12.37 -14.67 7.13
CA VAL A 223 11.88 -13.37 7.60
C VAL A 223 11.68 -13.32 9.12
N SER A 224 11.69 -14.47 9.79
CA SER A 224 11.50 -14.58 11.24
C SER A 224 12.81 -14.48 12.05
N ALA A 225 13.96 -14.53 11.37
CA ALA A 225 15.28 -14.51 12.02
C ALA A 225 15.66 -13.16 12.62
N PHE A 226 15.05 -12.07 12.15
CA PHE A 226 15.35 -10.71 12.63
C PHE A 226 14.81 -10.48 14.04
N GLN A 227 15.61 -9.78 14.87
CA GLN A 227 15.27 -9.44 16.25
C GLN A 227 14.85 -7.97 16.33
N TRP A 228 13.55 -7.73 16.38
CA TRP A 228 12.97 -6.40 16.51
C TRP A 228 13.26 -5.74 17.86
N ASN A 229 13.54 -4.44 17.87
CA ASN A 229 13.73 -3.62 19.07
C ASN A 229 12.65 -2.54 19.22
N ASP A 230 11.66 -2.52 18.37
CA ASP A 230 10.58 -1.53 18.26
C ASP A 230 9.35 -1.85 19.10
N GLY A 231 9.46 -2.76 20.08
CA GLY A 231 8.31 -3.24 20.85
C GLY A 231 7.54 -2.15 21.64
N ASP A 232 8.14 -1.00 21.92
CA ASP A 232 7.44 0.13 22.55
C ASP A 232 6.67 0.95 21.48
N TRP A 233 7.26 1.16 20.30
CA TRP A 233 6.58 1.75 19.15
C TRP A 233 5.30 0.98 18.80
N MET A 234 5.39 -0.35 18.64
CA MET A 234 4.24 -1.21 18.32
C MET A 234 3.11 -1.13 19.34
N LYS A 235 3.42 -0.93 20.63
CA LYS A 235 2.39 -0.70 21.67
C LYS A 235 1.74 0.68 21.53
N GLU A 236 2.52 1.71 21.18
CA GLU A 236 2.01 3.06 20.98
C GLU A 236 1.19 3.14 19.69
N ARG A 237 1.60 2.49 18.60
CA ARG A 237 0.82 2.36 17.38
C ARG A 237 -0.60 1.86 17.64
N HIS A 238 -0.78 0.83 18.47
CA HIS A 238 -2.10 0.33 18.84
C HIS A 238 -3.01 1.35 19.56
N ARG A 239 -2.47 2.49 19.98
CA ARG A 239 -3.19 3.58 20.67
C ARG A 239 -3.24 4.84 19.83
N PHE A 240 -2.61 4.80 18.67
CA PHE A 240 -2.55 5.95 17.78
C PHE A 240 -3.96 6.31 17.32
N ASP A 241 -4.30 7.58 17.48
CA ASP A 241 -5.57 8.17 17.03
C ASP A 241 -5.21 9.32 16.09
N ASP A 242 -5.18 9.01 14.80
CA ASP A 242 -4.81 9.93 13.72
C ASP A 242 -5.72 11.16 13.62
N ARG A 243 -6.92 11.09 14.26
CA ARG A 243 -7.85 12.23 14.36
C ARG A 243 -7.50 13.21 15.48
N LYS A 244 -6.60 12.85 16.37
CA LYS A 244 -6.20 13.67 17.52
C LYS A 244 -4.72 13.93 17.61
N GLN A 245 -3.94 13.23 16.81
CA GLN A 245 -2.48 13.33 16.77
C GLN A 245 -2.03 13.89 15.42
N PRO A 246 -0.95 14.67 15.38
CA PRO A 246 -0.48 15.24 14.13
C PRO A 246 0.13 14.16 13.24
N VAL A 247 -0.12 14.25 11.94
CA VAL A 247 0.48 13.40 10.91
C VAL A 247 1.16 14.28 9.87
N SER A 248 2.50 14.28 9.89
CA SER A 248 3.36 14.94 8.91
C SER A 248 4.22 13.89 8.23
N ILE A 249 4.06 13.74 6.92
CA ILE A 249 4.63 12.66 6.12
C ILE A 249 5.73 13.23 5.22
N TYR A 250 6.89 12.57 5.23
CA TYR A 250 7.94 12.78 4.24
C TYR A 250 7.85 11.71 3.15
N GLU A 251 7.64 12.11 1.89
CA GLU A 251 7.60 11.20 0.75
C GLU A 251 8.99 11.04 0.15
N THR A 252 9.45 9.78 -0.05
CA THR A 252 10.76 9.52 -0.65
C THR A 252 10.84 8.16 -1.34
N SER A 253 11.79 8.05 -2.27
CA SER A 253 12.29 6.78 -2.80
C SER A 253 13.65 6.46 -2.20
N LEU A 254 13.98 5.19 -2.15
CA LEU A 254 15.29 4.70 -1.71
C LEU A 254 15.98 3.96 -2.84
N GLU A 255 17.31 4.04 -2.88
CA GLU A 255 18.15 3.30 -3.82
C GLU A 255 18.91 2.16 -3.12
N GLU A 256 19.04 2.22 -1.79
CA GLU A 256 19.72 1.22 -0.97
C GLU A 256 19.22 1.26 0.47
N TRP A 257 18.91 0.08 1.07
CA TRP A 257 18.47 -0.01 2.48
C TRP A 257 19.58 0.40 3.46
N LYS A 258 20.86 0.16 3.11
CA LYS A 258 21.99 0.41 4.01
C LYS A 258 22.36 1.89 4.16
N SER A 259 22.11 2.69 3.12
CA SER A 259 22.36 4.15 3.18
C SER A 259 21.25 4.92 3.90
N ALA A 260 20.25 4.21 4.41
CA ALA A 260 19.10 4.83 5.04
C ALA A 260 19.37 5.39 6.44
N GLU A 261 20.56 5.20 7.02
CA GLU A 261 20.95 5.85 8.30
C GLU A 261 20.84 7.38 8.20
N GLU A 262 21.26 7.97 7.06
CA GLU A 262 21.14 9.41 6.81
C GLU A 262 19.67 9.85 6.69
N LEU A 263 18.80 9.01 6.14
CA LEU A 263 17.35 9.28 6.10
C LEU A 263 16.75 9.27 7.50
N VAL A 264 17.10 8.30 8.33
CA VAL A 264 16.59 8.20 9.71
C VAL A 264 17.00 9.43 10.53
N GLU A 265 18.28 9.85 10.42
CA GLU A 265 18.79 11.06 11.09
C GLU A 265 18.04 12.32 10.58
N PHE A 266 17.90 12.47 9.27
CA PHE A 266 17.18 13.59 8.66
C PHE A 266 15.73 13.69 9.15
N LEU A 267 14.98 12.58 9.12
CA LEU A 267 13.56 12.56 9.52
C LEU A 267 13.37 12.91 11.00
N ALA A 268 14.26 12.39 11.85
CA ALA A 268 14.26 12.69 13.27
C ALA A 268 14.66 14.16 13.56
N GLU A 269 15.61 14.71 12.80
CA GLU A 269 16.02 16.11 12.94
C GLU A 269 14.95 17.08 12.46
N GLU A 270 14.22 16.75 11.38
CA GLU A 270 13.18 17.60 10.80
C GLU A 270 11.79 17.40 11.43
N ASP A 271 11.67 16.58 12.47
CA ASP A 271 10.44 16.30 13.22
C ASP A 271 9.26 15.78 12.35
N PHE A 272 9.55 14.97 11.32
CA PHE A 272 8.51 14.23 10.60
C PHE A 272 7.98 13.09 11.46
N THR A 273 6.65 12.86 11.41
CA THR A 273 6.03 11.77 12.17
C THR A 273 6.04 10.46 11.40
N HIS A 274 5.99 10.51 10.08
CA HIS A 274 5.97 9.34 9.19
C HIS A 274 6.84 9.59 7.96
N VAL A 275 7.30 8.49 7.39
CA VAL A 275 7.87 8.45 6.03
C VAL A 275 6.98 7.59 5.15
N GLU A 276 6.67 8.06 3.95
CA GLU A 276 6.10 7.24 2.88
C GLU A 276 7.23 6.82 1.95
N LEU A 277 7.41 5.51 1.82
CA LEU A 277 8.36 4.89 0.92
C LEU A 277 7.67 4.51 -0.38
N HIS A 278 8.19 4.98 -1.52
CA HIS A 278 7.81 4.49 -2.85
C HIS A 278 7.94 2.97 -2.89
N PRO A 279 7.34 2.27 -3.89
CA PRO A 279 7.20 0.82 -3.83
C PRO A 279 8.49 0.10 -3.42
N VAL A 280 8.41 -0.63 -2.33
CA VAL A 280 9.53 -1.40 -1.74
C VAL A 280 9.48 -2.87 -2.11
N MET A 281 8.37 -3.33 -2.70
CA MET A 281 8.19 -4.70 -3.15
C MET A 281 9.00 -4.96 -4.41
N GLU A 282 9.38 -6.22 -4.67
CA GLU A 282 10.16 -6.55 -5.86
C GLU A 282 9.37 -6.28 -7.14
N TYR A 283 9.97 -5.59 -8.08
CA TYR A 283 9.35 -5.09 -9.29
C TYR A 283 10.13 -5.47 -10.56
N LEU A 284 9.44 -5.44 -11.71
CA LEU A 284 9.97 -5.96 -12.96
C LEU A 284 11.05 -5.08 -13.59
N ASP A 285 10.85 -3.76 -13.59
CA ASP A 285 11.74 -2.80 -14.25
C ASP A 285 11.71 -1.44 -13.57
N ASP A 286 12.79 -0.67 -13.74
CA ASP A 286 12.97 0.66 -13.14
C ASP A 286 12.17 1.76 -13.87
N ILE A 287 11.58 1.47 -15.04
CA ILE A 287 10.86 2.47 -15.87
C ILE A 287 9.59 2.92 -15.13
N THR A 288 8.96 2.01 -14.40
CA THR A 288 7.73 2.29 -13.66
C THR A 288 7.97 2.90 -12.27
N GLY A 289 9.22 3.12 -11.88
CA GLY A 289 9.54 3.62 -10.53
C GLY A 289 9.13 2.65 -9.41
N GLY A 290 9.13 1.34 -9.69
CA GLY A 290 8.77 0.30 -8.72
C GLY A 290 7.30 -0.17 -8.78
N TYR A 291 6.45 0.48 -9.58
CA TYR A 291 5.00 0.13 -9.65
C TYR A 291 4.68 -1.11 -10.49
N SER A 292 5.67 -1.72 -11.16
CA SER A 292 5.52 -3.03 -11.83
C SER A 292 5.79 -4.21 -10.88
N THR A 293 5.15 -4.21 -9.72
CA THR A 293 5.32 -5.24 -8.68
C THR A 293 4.97 -6.63 -9.19
N TYR A 294 5.91 -7.60 -9.07
CA TYR A 294 5.66 -8.99 -9.43
C TYR A 294 5.83 -9.98 -8.26
N ALA A 295 6.61 -9.63 -7.24
CA ALA A 295 6.77 -10.43 -6.03
C ALA A 295 6.26 -9.65 -4.81
N TYR A 296 5.00 -9.85 -4.49
CA TYR A 296 4.24 -9.05 -3.52
C TYR A 296 4.68 -9.24 -2.06
N TYR A 297 5.34 -10.35 -1.74
CA TYR A 297 5.79 -10.70 -0.38
C TYR A 297 7.30 -10.55 -0.20
N ALA A 298 7.99 -9.96 -1.15
CA ALA A 298 9.42 -9.75 -1.12
C ALA A 298 9.77 -8.27 -1.16
N PRO A 299 10.56 -7.73 -0.23
CA PRO A 299 11.22 -6.44 -0.44
C PRO A 299 12.20 -6.56 -1.60
N THR A 300 12.36 -5.49 -2.39
CA THR A 300 13.22 -5.52 -3.58
C THR A 300 14.67 -5.84 -3.20
N SER A 301 15.24 -6.82 -3.89
CA SER A 301 16.63 -7.23 -3.71
C SER A 301 17.64 -6.21 -4.26
N ARG A 302 17.15 -5.24 -5.08
CA ARG A 302 17.98 -4.15 -5.63
C ARG A 302 18.58 -3.29 -4.54
N PHE A 303 17.88 -3.07 -3.42
CA PHE A 303 18.29 -2.16 -2.38
C PHE A 303 19.00 -2.84 -1.21
N GLY A 304 19.00 -4.17 -1.17
CA GLY A 304 19.67 -4.96 -0.14
C GLY A 304 18.91 -6.22 0.25
N SER A 305 19.30 -6.83 1.36
CA SER A 305 18.65 -8.04 1.85
C SER A 305 17.34 -7.73 2.60
N VAL A 306 16.53 -8.78 2.79
CA VAL A 306 15.33 -8.78 3.66
C VAL A 306 15.63 -8.22 5.06
N ALA A 307 16.75 -8.66 5.66
CA ALA A 307 17.18 -8.20 6.98
C ALA A 307 17.61 -6.73 7.00
N ASP A 308 18.17 -6.21 5.89
CA ASP A 308 18.52 -4.79 5.79
C ASP A 308 17.24 -3.92 5.78
N PHE A 309 16.19 -4.37 5.13
CA PHE A 309 14.90 -3.66 5.16
C PHE A 309 14.25 -3.71 6.55
N GLN A 310 14.25 -4.87 7.22
CA GLN A 310 13.75 -4.98 8.59
C GLN A 310 14.53 -4.06 9.55
N LYS A 311 15.86 -3.99 9.39
CA LYS A 311 16.72 -3.08 10.16
C LYS A 311 16.39 -1.60 9.93
N LEU A 312 16.05 -1.22 8.69
CA LEU A 312 15.64 0.14 8.38
C LEU A 312 14.35 0.51 9.13
N VAL A 313 13.32 -0.35 9.04
CA VAL A 313 12.04 -0.10 9.72
C VAL A 313 12.23 -0.02 11.24
N ASP A 314 13.02 -0.96 11.84
CA ASP A 314 13.33 -0.94 13.26
C ASP A 314 14.05 0.37 13.68
N ALA A 315 14.95 0.88 12.85
CA ALA A 315 15.67 2.14 13.11
C ALA A 315 14.75 3.36 13.03
N LEU A 316 13.83 3.40 12.07
CA LEU A 316 12.82 4.46 11.94
C LEU A 316 11.90 4.50 13.17
N HIS A 317 11.42 3.35 13.63
CA HIS A 317 10.58 3.25 14.83
C HIS A 317 11.34 3.70 16.09
N GLN A 318 12.60 3.34 16.23
CA GLN A 318 13.43 3.81 17.35
C GLN A 318 13.68 5.32 17.30
N ALA A 319 13.65 5.92 16.12
CA ALA A 319 13.71 7.37 15.92
C ALA A 319 12.36 8.08 16.11
N GLY A 320 11.27 7.33 16.32
CA GLY A 320 9.93 7.89 16.48
C GLY A 320 9.21 8.20 15.17
N VAL A 321 9.61 7.55 14.07
CA VAL A 321 9.06 7.76 12.73
C VAL A 321 8.34 6.50 12.25
N GLY A 322 7.04 6.63 11.91
CA GLY A 322 6.24 5.57 11.31
C GLY A 322 6.53 5.38 9.81
N VAL A 323 6.25 4.19 9.30
CA VAL A 323 6.55 3.79 7.92
C VAL A 323 5.27 3.47 7.16
N ILE A 324 4.99 4.25 6.12
CA ILE A 324 3.90 4.01 5.17
C ILE A 324 4.51 3.43 3.89
N LEU A 325 3.96 2.35 3.38
CA LEU A 325 4.43 1.70 2.16
C LEU A 325 3.45 1.91 1.02
N ASP A 326 3.98 2.22 -0.15
CA ASP A 326 3.19 2.17 -1.38
C ASP A 326 2.87 0.72 -1.72
N TRP A 327 1.60 0.46 -2.01
CA TRP A 327 1.07 -0.86 -2.31
C TRP A 327 0.17 -0.83 -3.56
N THR A 328 0.35 -1.80 -4.45
CA THR A 328 -0.30 -1.87 -5.76
C THR A 328 -1.33 -3.01 -5.87
N PRO A 329 -2.45 -2.98 -5.12
CA PRO A 329 -3.45 -4.05 -5.15
C PRO A 329 -4.37 -4.00 -6.38
N ALA A 330 -4.27 -2.96 -7.21
CA ALA A 330 -5.10 -2.78 -8.39
C ALA A 330 -4.67 -3.69 -9.55
N GLN A 331 -3.38 -3.91 -9.73
CA GLN A 331 -2.83 -4.45 -10.95
C GLN A 331 -1.48 -5.16 -10.73
N PHE A 332 -1.08 -5.98 -11.71
CA PHE A 332 0.24 -6.60 -11.76
C PHE A 332 0.75 -6.68 -13.21
N PRO A 333 2.08 -6.75 -13.43
CA PRO A 333 2.65 -6.74 -14.77
C PRO A 333 2.34 -8.02 -15.55
N ARG A 334 2.26 -7.90 -16.87
CA ARG A 334 2.22 -9.05 -17.79
C ARG A 334 3.63 -9.64 -17.89
N TYR A 335 3.86 -10.60 -17.04
CA TYR A 335 5.17 -11.25 -16.90
C TYR A 335 5.01 -12.77 -16.86
N ALA A 336 5.59 -13.45 -17.84
CA ALA A 336 5.40 -14.89 -18.04
C ALA A 336 5.80 -15.73 -16.82
N SER A 337 6.85 -15.35 -16.10
CA SER A 337 7.27 -16.04 -14.86
C SER A 337 6.51 -15.58 -13.62
N GLY A 338 5.70 -14.52 -13.69
CA GLY A 338 4.87 -13.99 -12.58
C GLY A 338 3.46 -14.56 -12.55
N LEU A 339 2.50 -13.73 -12.12
CA LEU A 339 1.11 -14.12 -11.87
C LEU A 339 0.28 -14.34 -13.13
N GLU A 340 0.66 -13.75 -14.29
CA GLU A 340 -0.09 -13.88 -15.55
C GLU A 340 -0.30 -15.37 -15.89
N LYS A 341 -1.54 -15.82 -16.01
CA LYS A 341 -1.93 -17.20 -16.29
C LYS A 341 -1.13 -18.21 -15.49
N PHE A 342 -1.09 -18.02 -14.19
CA PHE A 342 -0.16 -18.70 -13.29
C PHE A 342 -0.16 -20.23 -13.44
N ASP A 343 -1.33 -20.84 -13.50
CA ASP A 343 -1.52 -22.29 -13.68
C ASP A 343 -2.00 -22.67 -15.10
N GLY A 344 -1.71 -21.80 -16.09
CA GLY A 344 -2.18 -21.92 -17.47
C GLY A 344 -3.58 -21.34 -17.70
N THR A 345 -4.21 -20.83 -16.65
CA THR A 345 -5.53 -20.15 -16.71
C THR A 345 -5.44 -18.74 -16.11
N PRO A 346 -6.39 -17.84 -16.42
CA PRO A 346 -6.53 -16.57 -15.71
C PRO A 346 -6.89 -16.83 -14.24
N LEU A 347 -5.87 -17.04 -13.38
CA LEU A 347 -6.06 -17.44 -11.99
C LEU A 347 -6.20 -16.23 -11.07
N TYR A 348 -5.27 -15.25 -11.19
CA TYR A 348 -5.25 -14.02 -10.40
C TYR A 348 -5.96 -12.87 -11.10
N GLU A 349 -5.90 -12.83 -12.44
CA GLU A 349 -6.51 -11.80 -13.27
C GLU A 349 -7.99 -12.05 -13.56
N ARG A 350 -8.69 -10.99 -14.00
CA ARG A 350 -10.08 -11.07 -14.47
C ARG A 350 -10.20 -12.08 -15.60
N GLN A 351 -11.31 -12.85 -15.60
CA GLN A 351 -11.54 -13.94 -16.54
C GLN A 351 -11.76 -13.46 -18.01
N ASN A 352 -12.38 -12.28 -18.19
CA ASN A 352 -12.58 -11.69 -19.49
C ASN A 352 -11.29 -10.98 -19.95
N PRO A 353 -10.57 -11.46 -20.99
CA PRO A 353 -9.31 -10.86 -21.41
C PRO A 353 -9.42 -9.38 -21.82
N ALA A 354 -10.57 -8.94 -22.35
CA ALA A 354 -10.78 -7.55 -22.70
C ALA A 354 -10.90 -6.62 -21.48
N GLU A 355 -11.41 -7.14 -20.36
CA GLU A 355 -11.58 -6.41 -19.11
C GLU A 355 -10.37 -6.61 -18.15
N ALA A 356 -9.56 -7.65 -18.41
CA ALA A 356 -8.39 -7.96 -17.60
C ALA A 356 -7.25 -6.95 -17.79
N ILE A 357 -7.15 -6.32 -18.97
CA ILE A 357 -6.04 -5.41 -19.28
C ILE A 357 -6.35 -4.01 -18.77
N HIS A 358 -5.40 -3.45 -17.99
CA HIS A 358 -5.46 -2.07 -17.55
C HIS A 358 -5.33 -1.11 -18.76
N PRO A 359 -6.28 -0.15 -18.97
CA PRO A 359 -6.34 0.63 -20.21
C PRO A 359 -5.11 1.50 -20.49
N PHE A 360 -4.47 2.05 -19.43
CA PHE A 360 -3.34 2.96 -19.57
C PHE A 360 -1.98 2.24 -19.50
N TRP A 361 -1.85 1.26 -18.61
CA TRP A 361 -0.57 0.62 -18.31
C TRP A 361 -0.35 -0.69 -19.06
N GLY A 362 -1.42 -1.33 -19.59
CA GLY A 362 -1.33 -2.62 -20.25
C GLY A 362 -1.03 -3.80 -19.31
N THR A 363 -1.02 -3.58 -18.01
CA THR A 363 -0.91 -4.56 -16.93
C THR A 363 -2.19 -5.37 -16.79
N LEU A 364 -2.26 -6.29 -15.84
CA LEU A 364 -3.45 -7.10 -15.57
C LEU A 364 -4.13 -6.67 -14.27
N LEU A 365 -5.46 -6.58 -14.29
CA LEU A 365 -6.31 -6.26 -13.15
C LEU A 365 -6.69 -7.54 -12.41
N TYR A 366 -6.65 -7.50 -11.07
CA TYR A 366 -7.03 -8.62 -10.22
C TYR A 366 -8.51 -9.00 -10.32
N ASN A 367 -8.78 -10.29 -10.10
CA ASN A 367 -10.12 -10.86 -10.00
C ASN A 367 -10.62 -10.83 -8.55
N TYR A 368 -11.14 -9.70 -8.09
CA TYR A 368 -11.66 -9.54 -6.71
C TYR A 368 -12.89 -10.40 -6.42
N GLY A 369 -13.55 -10.98 -7.44
CA GLY A 369 -14.63 -11.96 -7.27
C GLY A 369 -14.15 -13.34 -6.81
N SER A 370 -12.84 -13.63 -6.88
CA SER A 370 -12.27 -14.88 -6.39
C SER A 370 -11.92 -14.77 -4.90
N PRO A 371 -12.49 -15.63 -4.02
CA PRO A 371 -12.14 -15.64 -2.60
C PRO A 371 -10.65 -15.80 -2.34
N MET A 372 -9.96 -16.67 -3.09
CA MET A 372 -8.55 -16.94 -2.92
C MET A 372 -7.64 -15.79 -3.40
N VAL A 373 -8.09 -15.01 -4.40
CA VAL A 373 -7.39 -13.79 -4.82
C VAL A 373 -7.56 -12.68 -3.78
N LYS A 374 -8.76 -12.55 -3.19
CA LYS A 374 -8.97 -11.64 -2.05
C LYS A 374 -8.08 -12.03 -0.88
N ASP A 375 -8.03 -13.33 -0.55
CA ASP A 375 -7.16 -13.85 0.52
C ASP A 375 -5.67 -13.55 0.26
N PHE A 376 -5.20 -13.72 -0.98
CA PHE A 376 -3.84 -13.36 -1.38
C PHE A 376 -3.52 -11.89 -1.08
N LEU A 377 -4.40 -10.96 -1.45
CA LEU A 377 -4.18 -9.53 -1.24
C LEU A 377 -4.35 -9.12 0.23
N ILE A 378 -5.34 -9.63 0.94
CA ILE A 378 -5.53 -9.35 2.38
C ILE A 378 -4.37 -9.91 3.20
N SER A 379 -3.97 -11.15 2.91
CA SER A 379 -2.81 -11.79 3.53
C SER A 379 -1.52 -11.00 3.26
N ASN A 380 -1.38 -10.42 2.07
CA ASN A 380 -0.24 -9.56 1.73
C ASN A 380 -0.21 -8.26 2.55
N ALA A 381 -1.35 -7.60 2.70
CA ALA A 381 -1.45 -6.42 3.56
C ALA A 381 -1.12 -6.75 5.03
N CYS A 382 -1.65 -7.88 5.55
CA CYS A 382 -1.31 -8.38 6.89
C CYS A 382 0.20 -8.69 7.02
N PHE A 383 0.81 -9.27 5.99
CA PHE A 383 2.24 -9.59 5.98
C PHE A 383 3.10 -8.34 6.15
N TRP A 384 2.85 -7.27 5.40
CA TRP A 384 3.60 -6.02 5.55
C TRP A 384 3.39 -5.37 6.92
N ALA A 385 2.18 -5.45 7.45
CA ALA A 385 1.85 -4.91 8.77
C ALA A 385 2.43 -5.72 9.95
N GLU A 386 2.46 -7.07 9.83
CA GLU A 386 2.75 -7.98 10.94
C GLU A 386 4.18 -8.55 10.90
N VAL A 387 4.82 -8.63 9.72
CA VAL A 387 6.19 -9.17 9.56
C VAL A 387 7.20 -8.04 9.37
N TYR A 388 6.82 -6.97 8.69
CA TYR A 388 7.68 -5.81 8.46
C TYR A 388 7.29 -4.58 9.30
N HIS A 389 6.27 -4.71 10.14
CA HIS A 389 5.80 -3.68 11.06
C HIS A 389 5.41 -2.35 10.40
N ALA A 390 5.01 -2.37 9.12
CA ALA A 390 4.53 -1.17 8.44
C ALA A 390 3.39 -0.49 9.23
N ASP A 391 3.41 0.84 9.32
CA ASP A 391 2.42 1.66 10.01
C ASP A 391 1.33 2.20 9.10
N GLY A 392 1.50 2.03 7.80
CA GLY A 392 0.48 2.39 6.82
C GLY A 392 0.70 1.72 5.47
N LEU A 393 -0.39 1.61 4.72
CA LEU A 393 -0.40 1.19 3.33
C LEU A 393 -1.11 2.25 2.49
N ARG A 394 -0.40 2.79 1.51
CA ARG A 394 -0.99 3.65 0.49
C ARG A 394 -1.34 2.80 -0.73
N MET A 395 -2.62 2.70 -1.01
CA MET A 395 -3.14 1.94 -2.17
C MET A 395 -3.10 2.81 -3.42
N ASP A 396 -2.29 2.38 -4.39
CA ASP A 396 -2.17 3.03 -5.68
C ASP A 396 -3.33 2.64 -6.61
N ASP A 397 -3.75 3.59 -7.46
CA ASP A 397 -4.69 3.37 -8.58
C ASP A 397 -6.06 2.78 -8.14
N VAL A 398 -6.58 3.25 -7.01
CA VAL A 398 -7.88 2.81 -6.48
C VAL A 398 -9.03 3.08 -7.46
N ASP A 399 -8.91 4.11 -8.29
CA ASP A 399 -9.85 4.41 -9.39
C ASP A 399 -10.06 3.20 -10.33
N ALA A 400 -8.97 2.53 -10.72
CA ALA A 400 -9.03 1.36 -11.59
C ALA A 400 -9.69 0.14 -10.92
N MET A 401 -9.71 0.11 -9.59
CA MET A 401 -10.42 -0.91 -8.83
C MET A 401 -11.92 -0.62 -8.78
N LEU A 402 -12.30 0.63 -8.52
CA LEU A 402 -13.68 1.03 -8.23
C LEU A 402 -14.57 1.04 -9.46
N TYR A 403 -14.01 1.38 -10.65
CA TYR A 403 -14.82 1.61 -11.86
C TYR A 403 -14.53 0.61 -12.97
N LEU A 404 -15.60 -0.06 -13.44
CA LEU A 404 -15.52 -1.02 -14.57
C LEU A 404 -15.19 -0.33 -15.91
N ASP A 405 -15.54 0.93 -16.05
CA ASP A 405 -15.32 1.76 -17.23
C ASP A 405 -14.06 2.65 -17.13
N TYR A 406 -13.25 2.49 -16.09
CA TYR A 406 -12.03 3.28 -15.92
C TYR A 406 -11.14 3.23 -17.17
N GLY A 407 -10.92 4.42 -17.78
CA GLY A 407 -10.13 4.58 -18.99
C GLY A 407 -10.65 3.86 -20.24
N ARG A 408 -11.90 3.39 -20.25
CA ARG A 408 -12.51 2.62 -21.34
C ARG A 408 -13.58 3.43 -22.07
N ASN A 409 -13.71 3.17 -23.38
CA ASN A 409 -14.79 3.76 -24.16
C ASN A 409 -16.12 3.01 -23.96
N PRO A 410 -17.26 3.65 -24.26
CA PRO A 410 -18.55 2.97 -24.30
C PRO A 410 -18.54 1.72 -25.20
N GLY A 411 -18.88 0.57 -24.63
CA GLY A 411 -18.89 -0.74 -25.32
C GLY A 411 -17.60 -1.56 -25.13
N GLU A 412 -16.59 -1.03 -24.43
CA GLU A 412 -15.36 -1.77 -24.08
C GLU A 412 -15.39 -2.35 -22.66
N TRP A 413 -16.49 -2.20 -21.96
CA TRP A 413 -16.71 -2.70 -20.61
C TRP A 413 -18.14 -3.21 -20.42
N THR A 414 -18.37 -4.04 -19.42
CA THR A 414 -19.67 -4.63 -19.09
C THR A 414 -20.20 -4.02 -17.80
N PRO A 415 -21.40 -3.41 -17.79
CA PRO A 415 -22.05 -2.92 -16.59
C PRO A 415 -22.27 -4.02 -15.55
N ASN A 416 -22.27 -3.64 -14.27
CA ASN A 416 -22.60 -4.54 -13.18
C ASN A 416 -24.09 -4.98 -13.23
N ILE A 417 -24.52 -5.84 -12.31
CA ILE A 417 -25.89 -6.39 -12.26
C ILE A 417 -26.99 -5.33 -12.08
N TYR A 418 -26.64 -4.11 -11.69
CA TYR A 418 -27.56 -2.97 -11.56
C TYR A 418 -27.54 -2.06 -12.79
N GLY A 419 -26.66 -2.32 -13.77
CA GLY A 419 -26.52 -1.53 -14.99
C GLY A 419 -25.64 -0.29 -14.83
N THR A 420 -24.84 -0.23 -13.77
CA THR A 420 -23.93 0.86 -13.44
C THR A 420 -22.47 0.44 -13.64
N ASN A 421 -21.53 1.37 -13.43
CA ASN A 421 -20.10 1.18 -13.69
C ASN A 421 -19.27 0.82 -12.44
N GLU A 422 -19.88 0.77 -11.25
CA GLU A 422 -19.15 0.36 -10.05
C GLU A 422 -18.76 -1.12 -10.11
N ASN A 423 -17.53 -1.41 -9.70
CA ASN A 423 -17.01 -2.76 -9.55
C ASN A 423 -17.40 -3.32 -8.18
N LEU A 424 -18.53 -4.03 -8.11
CA LEU A 424 -19.09 -4.53 -6.86
C LEU A 424 -18.15 -5.50 -6.12
N ASP A 425 -17.38 -6.30 -6.86
CA ASP A 425 -16.41 -7.24 -6.29
C ASP A 425 -15.25 -6.50 -5.62
N ALA A 426 -14.78 -5.41 -6.22
CA ALA A 426 -13.73 -4.58 -5.63
C ALA A 426 -14.23 -3.81 -4.40
N LEU A 427 -15.47 -3.32 -4.44
CA LEU A 427 -16.09 -2.65 -3.28
C LEU A 427 -16.18 -3.58 -2.07
N GLU A 428 -16.64 -4.81 -2.29
CA GLU A 428 -16.70 -5.81 -1.23
C GLU A 428 -15.30 -6.17 -0.73
N PHE A 429 -14.33 -6.34 -1.64
CA PHE A 429 -12.95 -6.60 -1.29
C PHE A 429 -12.34 -5.50 -0.43
N LEU A 430 -12.48 -4.22 -0.82
CA LEU A 430 -11.92 -3.09 -0.08
C LEU A 430 -12.54 -2.95 1.33
N LYS A 431 -13.85 -3.10 1.46
CA LYS A 431 -14.52 -3.12 2.77
C LYS A 431 -14.00 -4.25 3.65
N HIS A 432 -13.84 -5.44 3.08
CA HIS A 432 -13.34 -6.61 3.78
C HIS A 432 -11.89 -6.41 4.23
N LEU A 433 -11.01 -5.99 3.30
CA LEU A 433 -9.61 -5.70 3.56
C LEU A 433 -9.45 -4.67 4.69
N ASN A 434 -10.12 -3.52 4.57
CA ASN A 434 -9.99 -2.42 5.52
C ASN A 434 -10.51 -2.82 6.92
N SER A 435 -11.61 -3.61 6.97
CA SER A 435 -12.11 -4.15 8.24
C SER A 435 -11.11 -5.10 8.90
N VAL A 436 -10.54 -6.03 8.14
CA VAL A 436 -9.56 -7.01 8.65
C VAL A 436 -8.29 -6.31 9.15
N ILE A 437 -7.77 -5.37 8.37
CA ILE A 437 -6.54 -4.65 8.74
C ILE A 437 -6.77 -3.83 10.01
N LYS A 438 -7.86 -3.09 10.11
CA LYS A 438 -8.16 -2.27 11.30
C LYS A 438 -8.40 -3.10 12.55
N GLU A 439 -9.01 -4.30 12.42
CA GLU A 439 -9.20 -5.21 13.54
C GLU A 439 -7.89 -5.84 14.01
N ARG A 440 -7.03 -6.28 13.07
CA ARG A 440 -5.78 -6.99 13.38
C ARG A 440 -4.64 -6.05 13.74
N ASN A 441 -4.58 -4.88 13.11
CA ASN A 441 -3.49 -3.91 13.20
C ASN A 441 -4.02 -2.51 13.56
N PRO A 442 -4.57 -2.31 14.78
CA PRO A 442 -5.04 -1.00 15.21
C PRO A 442 -3.95 0.08 15.11
N GLY A 443 -4.32 1.26 14.60
CA GLY A 443 -3.43 2.37 14.39
C GLY A 443 -2.63 2.34 13.08
N LEU A 444 -2.80 1.30 12.25
CA LEU A 444 -2.25 1.28 10.89
C LEU A 444 -3.10 2.20 9.98
N LEU A 445 -2.44 3.05 9.22
CA LEU A 445 -3.08 4.00 8.31
C LEU A 445 -3.36 3.38 6.94
N LEU A 446 -4.60 3.47 6.48
CA LEU A 446 -5.02 3.03 5.15
C LEU A 446 -5.31 4.26 4.29
N VAL A 447 -4.47 4.49 3.29
CA VAL A 447 -4.53 5.66 2.41
C VAL A 447 -4.94 5.23 1.01
N ALA A 448 -5.98 5.85 0.44
CA ALA A 448 -6.39 5.61 -0.93
C ALA A 448 -5.90 6.71 -1.86
N GLN A 449 -5.19 6.33 -2.93
CA GLN A 449 -5.02 7.22 -4.06
C GLN A 449 -6.21 7.04 -5.01
N GLU A 450 -7.14 7.98 -4.92
CA GLU A 450 -8.34 8.04 -5.75
C GLU A 450 -8.51 9.49 -6.23
N ASN A 451 -8.37 9.71 -7.54
CA ASN A 451 -8.41 11.05 -8.17
C ASN A 451 -9.80 11.40 -8.71
N GLY A 452 -10.73 10.45 -8.63
CA GLY A 452 -12.11 10.61 -9.06
C GLY A 452 -13.00 11.26 -7.99
N LEU A 453 -14.28 11.02 -8.12
CA LEU A 453 -15.33 11.60 -7.27
C LEU A 453 -16.06 10.52 -6.45
N TRP A 454 -15.38 9.43 -6.06
CA TRP A 454 -16.01 8.44 -5.20
C TRP A 454 -16.38 9.09 -3.87
N PRO A 455 -17.67 9.06 -3.47
CA PRO A 455 -18.12 9.75 -2.27
C PRO A 455 -17.85 8.94 -1.01
N GLU A 456 -17.58 9.63 0.10
CA GLU A 456 -17.50 9.06 1.45
C GLU A 456 -16.55 7.85 1.54
N LEU A 457 -15.41 7.94 0.80
CA LEU A 457 -14.39 6.89 0.72
C LEU A 457 -13.74 6.65 2.09
N THR A 458 -13.61 7.71 2.89
CA THR A 458 -13.00 7.69 4.22
C THR A 458 -14.01 7.49 5.36
N ASP A 459 -15.31 7.36 5.06
CA ASP A 459 -16.30 6.99 6.09
C ASP A 459 -16.26 5.48 6.38
N SER A 460 -16.77 5.11 7.54
CA SER A 460 -16.61 3.77 8.11
C SER A 460 -17.38 2.68 7.35
N VAL A 461 -16.85 1.46 7.42
CA VAL A 461 -17.50 0.28 6.84
C VAL A 461 -18.87 0.00 7.50
N GLU A 462 -19.06 0.36 8.79
CA GLU A 462 -20.35 0.23 9.48
C GLU A 462 -21.44 1.12 8.88
N ASN A 463 -21.06 2.21 8.22
CA ASN A 463 -21.96 3.09 7.47
C ASN A 463 -22.15 2.66 6.00
N ASP A 464 -21.61 1.50 5.62
CA ASP A 464 -21.61 0.93 4.27
C ASP A 464 -20.65 1.62 3.28
N HIS A 465 -19.64 2.36 3.79
CA HIS A 465 -18.57 2.99 3.02
C HIS A 465 -17.29 2.15 2.99
N LEU A 466 -16.20 2.65 2.40
CA LEU A 466 -15.00 1.83 2.15
C LEU A 466 -14.08 1.71 3.37
N GLY A 467 -14.09 2.68 4.28
CA GLY A 467 -13.35 2.60 5.54
C GLY A 467 -11.87 2.90 5.44
N PHE A 468 -11.42 3.67 4.45
CA PHE A 468 -10.07 4.23 4.46
C PHE A 468 -9.90 5.27 5.57
N ASP A 469 -8.67 5.49 6.01
CA ASP A 469 -8.37 6.57 6.95
C ASP A 469 -8.18 7.89 6.23
N TYR A 470 -7.52 7.87 5.08
CA TYR A 470 -7.24 9.05 4.29
C TYR A 470 -7.44 8.85 2.80
N LYS A 471 -7.76 9.96 2.13
CA LYS A 471 -7.76 10.11 0.68
C LYS A 471 -6.66 11.08 0.25
N TRP A 472 -5.86 10.69 -0.73
CA TRP A 472 -4.87 11.57 -1.36
C TRP A 472 -5.55 12.71 -2.11
N SER A 473 -5.19 13.96 -1.83
CA SER A 473 -5.87 15.15 -2.38
C SER A 473 -5.17 15.75 -3.59
N GLY A 474 -5.17 15.06 -4.72
CA GLY A 474 -4.62 15.61 -5.97
C GLY A 474 -5.33 16.87 -6.48
N GLY A 475 -6.61 17.04 -6.15
CA GLY A 475 -7.38 18.23 -6.52
C GLY A 475 -6.88 19.51 -5.85
N TRP A 476 -6.67 19.49 -4.54
CA TRP A 476 -6.12 20.61 -3.78
C TRP A 476 -4.72 21.02 -4.29
N THR A 477 -3.86 20.05 -4.48
CA THR A 477 -2.50 20.26 -4.98
C THR A 477 -2.50 20.92 -6.35
N LYS A 478 -3.33 20.41 -7.27
CA LYS A 478 -3.46 20.95 -8.63
C LYS A 478 -3.94 22.40 -8.60
N ASP A 479 -4.98 22.71 -7.81
CA ASP A 479 -5.53 24.06 -7.71
C ASP A 479 -4.50 25.05 -7.16
N LEU A 480 -3.77 24.65 -6.10
CA LEU A 480 -2.70 25.47 -5.52
C LEU A 480 -1.55 25.71 -6.51
N LEU A 481 -1.05 24.68 -7.17
CA LEU A 481 0.06 24.80 -8.13
C LEU A 481 -0.35 25.60 -9.37
N GLU A 482 -1.59 25.46 -9.84
CA GLU A 482 -2.13 26.26 -10.94
C GLU A 482 -2.22 27.73 -10.53
N TYR A 483 -2.73 28.05 -9.33
CA TYR A 483 -2.76 29.42 -8.79
C TYR A 483 -1.37 30.02 -8.66
N LEU A 484 -0.42 29.30 -8.07
CA LEU A 484 0.95 29.77 -7.88
C LEU A 484 1.70 30.00 -9.19
N SER A 485 1.36 29.26 -10.26
CA SER A 485 1.94 29.44 -11.59
C SER A 485 1.61 30.78 -12.26
N LYS A 486 0.53 31.46 -11.79
CA LYS A 486 0.13 32.76 -12.33
C LYS A 486 1.03 33.90 -11.81
N ASP A 487 1.25 34.91 -12.64
CA ASP A 487 1.90 36.13 -12.17
C ASP A 487 1.14 36.70 -10.98
N PRO A 488 1.81 37.11 -9.88
CA PRO A 488 1.13 37.64 -8.69
C PRO A 488 0.15 38.77 -8.96
N ILE A 489 0.34 39.57 -10.01
CA ILE A 489 -0.58 40.64 -10.41
C ILE A 489 -1.91 40.07 -10.96
N GLU A 490 -1.88 38.89 -11.60
CA GLU A 490 -3.04 38.26 -12.19
C GLU A 490 -3.80 37.34 -11.24
N ARG A 491 -3.19 36.93 -10.12
CA ARG A 491 -3.75 35.98 -9.11
C ARG A 491 -5.11 36.38 -8.58
N LYS A 492 -5.42 37.65 -8.55
CA LYS A 492 -6.74 38.18 -8.15
C LYS A 492 -7.91 37.60 -8.98
N ASN A 493 -7.64 37.17 -10.22
CA ASN A 493 -8.62 36.55 -11.09
C ASN A 493 -8.82 35.04 -10.86
N TYR A 494 -8.00 34.45 -10.02
CA TYR A 494 -7.97 33.01 -9.69
C TYR A 494 -8.10 32.75 -8.20
N HIS A 495 -8.58 33.74 -7.44
CA HIS A 495 -8.66 33.69 -5.96
C HIS A 495 -9.53 32.53 -5.44
N ASP A 496 -10.48 32.09 -6.23
CA ASP A 496 -11.34 30.94 -5.96
C ASP A 496 -10.55 29.62 -5.89
N GLN A 497 -9.45 29.46 -6.61
CA GLN A 497 -8.57 28.28 -6.51
C GLN A 497 -7.98 28.09 -5.09
N LEU A 498 -7.81 29.17 -4.31
CA LEU A 498 -7.39 29.08 -2.91
C LEU A 498 -8.54 28.80 -1.95
N THR A 499 -9.74 29.25 -2.27
CA THR A 499 -10.85 29.30 -1.31
C THR A 499 -11.88 28.20 -1.49
N MET A 500 -12.00 27.65 -2.70
CA MET A 500 -12.95 26.56 -3.01
C MET A 500 -12.60 25.24 -2.33
N SER A 501 -11.33 25.01 -1.98
CA SER A 501 -10.90 23.83 -1.23
C SER A 501 -11.71 23.61 0.05
N MET A 502 -12.10 24.69 0.71
CA MET A 502 -12.91 24.62 1.94
C MET A 502 -14.35 24.16 1.72
N LEU A 503 -14.85 24.10 0.48
CA LEU A 503 -16.17 23.54 0.19
C LEU A 503 -16.19 22.03 0.28
N TYR A 504 -15.05 21.37 0.05
CA TYR A 504 -14.91 19.91 0.11
C TYR A 504 -13.96 19.41 1.19
N ALA A 505 -13.23 20.28 1.89
CA ALA A 505 -12.22 19.88 2.88
C ALA A 505 -12.73 18.93 3.98
N TYR A 506 -14.05 18.90 4.21
CA TYR A 506 -14.71 18.05 5.22
C TYR A 506 -15.58 16.95 4.59
N CYS A 507 -15.48 16.73 3.28
CA CYS A 507 -16.18 15.62 2.61
C CYS A 507 -15.46 14.31 2.81
N GLU A 508 -14.14 14.36 2.94
CA GLU A 508 -13.23 13.24 3.13
C GLU A 508 -12.11 13.67 4.10
N HIS A 509 -11.37 12.71 4.62
CA HIS A 509 -10.13 12.99 5.33
C HIS A 509 -8.97 13.01 4.34
N TYR A 510 -8.50 14.21 4.03
CA TYR A 510 -7.50 14.39 2.99
C TYR A 510 -6.06 14.39 3.52
N ILE A 511 -5.14 13.80 2.74
CA ILE A 511 -3.71 14.12 2.78
C ILE A 511 -3.46 15.19 1.73
N LEU A 512 -3.01 16.37 2.15
CA LEU A 512 -2.58 17.44 1.27
C LEU A 512 -1.13 17.19 0.88
N THR A 513 -0.85 17.19 -0.42
CA THR A 513 0.45 16.77 -0.92
C THR A 513 1.17 17.90 -1.67
N LEU A 514 2.43 18.13 -1.32
CA LEU A 514 3.46 18.80 -2.12
C LEU A 514 4.68 17.90 -2.16
N GLY A 515 4.45 16.66 -2.56
CA GLY A 515 5.42 15.59 -2.65
C GLY A 515 6.24 15.62 -3.94
N SER A 516 7.18 14.70 -4.05
CA SER A 516 8.06 14.58 -5.23
C SER A 516 7.31 14.30 -6.52
N ARG A 517 6.16 13.60 -6.44
CA ARG A 517 5.29 13.31 -7.58
C ARG A 517 4.54 14.55 -8.09
N ASP A 518 4.27 15.52 -7.21
CA ASP A 518 3.51 16.73 -7.54
C ASP A 518 4.40 17.85 -8.07
N VAL A 519 5.48 18.10 -7.34
CA VAL A 519 6.34 19.26 -7.59
C VAL A 519 7.66 18.89 -8.25
N GLY A 520 8.10 17.64 -8.17
CA GLY A 520 9.43 17.19 -8.58
C GLY A 520 10.50 17.58 -7.55
N THR A 521 11.70 17.85 -8.00
CA THR A 521 12.76 18.42 -7.16
C THR A 521 12.43 19.87 -6.77
N LEU A 522 13.14 20.41 -5.79
CA LEU A 522 13.03 21.83 -5.40
C LEU A 522 13.25 22.76 -6.61
N LYS A 523 14.13 22.40 -7.51
CA LYS A 523 14.38 23.11 -8.75
C LYS A 523 13.18 23.04 -9.70
N ASP A 524 12.60 21.87 -9.88
CA ASP A 524 11.42 21.68 -10.73
C ASP A 524 10.23 22.49 -10.20
N PHE A 525 10.09 22.55 -8.87
CA PHE A 525 9.06 23.40 -8.24
C PHE A 525 9.33 24.89 -8.51
N ALA A 526 10.58 25.36 -8.28
CA ALA A 526 10.97 26.74 -8.56
C ALA A 526 10.77 27.12 -10.03
N ASP A 527 11.02 26.22 -10.97
CA ASP A 527 10.86 26.44 -12.40
C ASP A 527 9.39 26.62 -12.83
N LYS A 528 8.44 26.08 -12.06
CA LYS A 528 7.00 26.28 -12.27
C LYS A 528 6.50 27.65 -11.77
N LEU A 529 7.29 28.36 -10.94
CA LEU A 529 6.89 29.60 -10.28
C LEU A 529 7.37 30.85 -11.01
N PRO A 530 6.56 31.93 -11.11
CA PRO A 530 6.95 33.20 -11.73
C PRO A 530 7.84 34.05 -10.80
N GLY A 531 8.60 34.95 -11.40
CA GLY A 531 9.37 35.99 -10.70
C GLY A 531 10.87 35.71 -10.61
N SER A 532 11.56 36.54 -9.78
CA SER A 532 12.99 36.35 -9.51
C SER A 532 13.22 35.13 -8.59
N GLU A 533 14.48 34.65 -8.51
CA GLU A 533 14.83 33.54 -7.61
C GLU A 533 14.43 33.81 -6.14
N GLU A 534 14.58 35.04 -5.66
CA GLU A 534 14.12 35.43 -4.31
C GLU A 534 12.60 35.28 -4.17
N GLN A 535 11.85 35.66 -5.20
CA GLN A 535 10.39 35.54 -5.22
C GLN A 535 9.94 34.09 -5.33
N LYS A 536 10.63 33.28 -6.12
CA LYS A 536 10.34 31.84 -6.22
C LYS A 536 10.57 31.13 -4.88
N ASN A 537 11.71 31.40 -4.23
CA ASN A 537 12.00 30.85 -2.90
C ASN A 537 10.99 31.31 -1.85
N ALA A 538 10.50 32.57 -1.92
CA ALA A 538 9.44 33.03 -1.05
C ALA A 538 8.13 32.27 -1.29
N GLN A 539 7.76 32.03 -2.55
CA GLN A 539 6.56 31.29 -2.92
C GLN A 539 6.62 29.80 -2.50
N ILE A 540 7.80 29.16 -2.56
CA ILE A 540 7.99 27.80 -2.05
C ILE A 540 7.71 27.77 -0.55
N ARG A 541 8.27 28.70 0.24
CA ARG A 541 8.00 28.79 1.67
C ARG A 541 6.53 29.11 1.94
N GLU A 542 5.91 29.98 1.11
CA GLU A 542 4.48 30.30 1.21
C GLU A 542 3.61 29.08 0.97
N ALA A 543 3.91 28.26 -0.07
CA ALA A 543 3.17 27.05 -0.41
C ALA A 543 3.21 26.03 0.72
N TYR A 544 4.39 25.69 1.24
CA TYR A 544 4.55 24.77 2.36
C TYR A 544 3.86 25.30 3.64
N ALA A 545 4.01 26.58 3.96
CA ALA A 545 3.35 27.18 5.12
C ALA A 545 1.82 27.17 4.97
N TYR A 546 1.29 27.47 3.79
CA TYR A 546 -0.15 27.42 3.53
C TYR A 546 -0.69 26.01 3.68
N MET A 547 0.00 25.00 3.12
CA MET A 547 -0.36 23.59 3.29
C MET A 547 -0.44 23.19 4.77
N MET A 548 0.58 23.56 5.56
CA MET A 548 0.61 23.24 7.00
C MET A 548 -0.54 23.88 7.81
N LEU A 549 -1.06 24.98 7.36
CA LEU A 549 -2.14 25.70 8.02
C LEU A 549 -3.54 25.30 7.54
N HIS A 550 -3.66 24.73 6.35
CA HIS A 550 -4.93 24.27 5.79
C HIS A 550 -5.41 22.99 6.53
N PRO A 551 -6.73 22.73 6.68
CA PRO A 551 -7.23 21.45 7.19
C PRO A 551 -6.75 20.25 6.35
N GLY A 552 -6.49 19.13 7.00
CA GLY A 552 -6.03 17.87 6.41
C GLY A 552 -4.63 17.45 6.88
N CYS A 553 -4.28 16.19 6.69
CA CYS A 553 -2.96 15.62 6.94
C CYS A 553 -1.92 16.20 5.96
N LYS A 554 -0.64 16.17 6.28
CA LYS A 554 0.42 16.89 5.55
C LYS A 554 1.41 15.91 4.94
N MET A 555 1.74 16.12 3.65
CA MET A 555 2.81 15.38 2.98
C MET A 555 3.67 16.32 2.14
N MET A 556 4.99 16.18 2.28
CA MET A 556 5.95 16.94 1.50
C MET A 556 7.21 16.11 1.21
N ALA A 557 7.98 16.52 0.23
CA ALA A 557 9.26 15.91 -0.14
C ALA A 557 10.32 17.00 -0.43
N PRO A 558 10.72 17.80 0.56
CA PRO A 558 11.84 18.71 0.37
C PRO A 558 13.12 17.91 0.11
N ASP A 559 13.96 18.41 -0.81
CA ASP A 559 15.23 17.76 -1.15
C ASP A 559 16.12 17.65 0.10
N LYS A 560 16.77 16.51 0.32
CA LYS A 560 17.72 16.33 1.45
C LYS A 560 18.90 17.30 1.37
N ASP A 561 19.33 17.65 0.16
CA ASP A 561 20.43 18.60 -0.10
C ASP A 561 19.93 20.05 -0.27
N MET A 562 18.77 20.39 0.33
CA MET A 562 18.23 21.74 0.26
C MET A 562 19.13 22.77 0.96
N PRO A 563 19.01 24.09 0.59
CA PRO A 563 19.70 25.14 1.30
C PRO A 563 19.39 25.14 2.81
N LYS A 564 20.40 25.40 3.63
CA LYS A 564 20.27 25.38 5.10
C LYS A 564 19.14 26.26 5.64
N GLU A 565 18.86 27.36 4.98
CA GLU A 565 17.77 28.26 5.33
C GLU A 565 16.39 27.60 5.14
N LEU A 566 16.26 26.74 4.12
CA LEU A 566 15.04 26.00 3.86
C LEU A 566 14.91 24.79 4.82
N GLU A 567 16.03 24.15 5.15
CA GLU A 567 16.08 23.09 6.19
C GLU A 567 15.54 23.63 7.53
N VAL A 568 16.09 24.75 8.02
CA VAL A 568 15.59 25.42 9.23
C VAL A 568 14.12 25.80 9.11
N PHE A 569 13.66 26.18 7.90
CA PHE A 569 12.25 26.52 7.66
C PHE A 569 11.34 25.28 7.79
N VAL A 570 11.71 24.14 7.18
CA VAL A 570 10.93 22.89 7.23
C VAL A 570 10.82 22.39 8.66
N LYS A 571 11.94 22.35 9.38
CA LYS A 571 11.98 21.99 10.80
C LYS A 571 11.08 22.84 11.66
N ASP A 572 11.20 24.15 11.57
CA ASP A 572 10.38 25.07 12.36
C ASP A 572 8.89 25.00 11.98
N LEU A 573 8.60 24.67 10.71
CA LEU A 573 7.23 24.50 10.22
C LEU A 573 6.60 23.21 10.79
N ASN A 574 7.32 22.08 10.79
CA ASN A 574 6.88 20.84 11.44
C ASN A 574 6.71 21.06 12.96
N ASN A 575 7.67 21.68 13.62
CA ASN A 575 7.57 22.01 15.04
C ASN A 575 6.34 22.88 15.36
N MET A 576 6.03 23.85 14.53
CA MET A 576 4.82 24.66 14.67
C MET A 576 3.57 23.78 14.55
N TYR A 577 3.50 22.90 13.56
CA TYR A 577 2.38 21.99 13.35
C TYR A 577 2.18 21.06 14.56
N LEU A 578 3.24 20.37 15.01
CA LEU A 578 3.19 19.46 16.15
C LEU A 578 2.80 20.16 17.46
N ALA A 579 3.26 21.40 17.67
CA ALA A 579 3.03 22.13 18.91
C ALA A 579 1.63 22.75 19.06
N HIS A 580 0.86 22.84 17.97
CA HIS A 580 -0.42 23.58 17.99
C HIS A 580 -1.60 22.67 17.62
N PRO A 581 -2.32 22.13 18.61
CA PRO A 581 -3.47 21.23 18.40
C PRO A 581 -4.56 21.79 17.48
N ALA A 582 -4.69 23.10 17.38
CA ALA A 582 -5.61 23.74 16.46
C ALA A 582 -5.35 23.41 14.98
N LEU A 583 -4.15 22.90 14.63
CA LEU A 583 -3.78 22.59 13.25
C LEU A 583 -4.13 21.16 12.83
N TYR A 584 -4.59 20.29 13.77
CA TYR A 584 -4.92 18.90 13.47
C TYR A 584 -6.11 18.30 14.25
N GLN A 585 -6.44 18.76 15.48
CA GLN A 585 -7.44 18.07 16.31
C GLN A 585 -8.89 18.14 15.81
N LEU A 586 -9.24 19.17 15.05
CA LEU A 586 -10.58 19.35 14.48
C LEU A 586 -10.51 19.50 12.95
N ASP A 587 -9.62 18.73 12.31
CA ASP A 587 -9.42 18.77 10.86
C ASP A 587 -10.62 18.24 10.07
N ASP A 588 -11.44 17.39 10.66
CA ASP A 588 -12.66 16.80 10.09
C ASP A 588 -13.95 17.50 10.57
N GLU A 589 -13.82 18.60 11.35
CA GLU A 589 -14.98 19.32 11.86
C GLU A 589 -15.00 20.78 11.38
N TYR A 590 -16.17 21.25 10.93
CA TYR A 590 -16.36 22.65 10.53
C TYR A 590 -15.99 23.65 11.62
N ASP A 591 -16.10 23.26 12.90
CA ASP A 591 -15.77 24.12 14.05
C ASP A 591 -14.26 24.37 14.18
N GLY A 592 -13.41 23.56 13.53
CA GLY A 592 -11.95 23.70 13.53
C GLY A 592 -11.41 24.82 12.64
N PHE A 593 -12.23 25.37 11.75
CA PHE A 593 -11.81 26.40 10.79
C PHE A 593 -12.80 27.58 10.75
N GLU A 594 -12.29 28.77 10.53
CA GLU A 594 -13.12 29.96 10.34
C GLU A 594 -12.42 30.99 9.46
N TRP A 595 -13.06 31.38 8.37
CA TRP A 595 -12.59 32.49 7.56
C TRP A 595 -12.62 33.84 8.31
N VAL A 596 -11.56 34.61 8.17
CA VAL A 596 -11.49 36.02 8.61
C VAL A 596 -11.56 36.95 7.42
N GLN A 597 -10.73 36.67 6.39
CA GLN A 597 -10.73 37.43 5.14
C GLN A 597 -10.76 36.44 3.99
N LEU A 598 -11.93 36.24 3.42
CA LEU A 598 -12.15 35.33 2.27
C LEU A 598 -12.10 36.11 0.94
N MET A 599 -12.64 37.34 0.89
CA MET A 599 -12.92 38.08 -0.34
C MET A 599 -11.92 39.20 -0.64
N LYS A 600 -10.67 39.08 -0.14
CA LYS A 600 -9.61 40.08 -0.39
C LYS A 600 -8.82 39.79 -1.67
N TYR A 601 -9.53 39.54 -2.75
CA TYR A 601 -8.94 39.15 -4.05
C TYR A 601 -8.10 40.26 -4.69
N GLU A 602 -8.47 41.56 -4.52
CA GLU A 602 -7.67 42.67 -5.06
C GLU A 602 -6.30 42.80 -4.38
N GLU A 603 -6.22 42.46 -3.09
CA GLU A 603 -5.00 42.45 -2.30
C GLU A 603 -4.24 41.09 -2.43
N ASN A 604 -4.86 40.06 -2.97
CA ASN A 604 -4.38 38.68 -2.95
C ASN A 604 -4.04 38.15 -1.53
N VAL A 605 -4.86 38.52 -0.56
CA VAL A 605 -4.69 38.11 0.83
C VAL A 605 -5.85 37.22 1.27
N ILE A 606 -5.53 36.17 2.00
CA ILE A 606 -6.51 35.39 2.76
C ILE A 606 -6.11 35.39 4.24
N ALA A 607 -7.10 35.36 5.11
CA ALA A 607 -6.88 35.19 6.55
C ALA A 607 -7.94 34.24 7.11
N PHE A 608 -7.52 33.33 7.97
CA PHE A 608 -8.39 32.35 8.59
C PHE A 608 -7.87 31.94 9.97
N MET A 609 -8.73 31.32 10.74
CA MET A 609 -8.37 30.74 12.03
C MET A 609 -8.51 29.23 12.02
N ARG A 610 -7.56 28.58 12.70
CA ARG A 610 -7.64 27.20 13.12
C ARG A 610 -7.95 27.17 14.61
N LYS A 611 -8.84 26.28 15.03
CA LYS A 611 -9.42 26.32 16.38
C LYS A 611 -9.47 24.93 17.00
N THR A 612 -9.44 24.88 18.33
CA THR A 612 -9.90 23.76 19.14
C THR A 612 -11.15 24.18 19.94
N GLU A 613 -11.62 23.32 20.83
CA GLU A 613 -12.67 23.68 21.79
C GLU A 613 -12.21 24.80 22.76
N LYS A 614 -10.89 25.08 22.85
CA LYS A 614 -10.30 26.07 23.77
C LYS A 614 -9.89 27.32 23.01
N PRO A 615 -10.47 28.47 23.32
CA PRO A 615 -10.17 29.76 22.66
C PRO A 615 -8.69 30.17 22.70
N GLU A 616 -7.96 29.80 23.76
CA GLU A 616 -6.53 30.08 23.93
C GLU A 616 -5.63 29.29 23.00
N GLU A 617 -6.11 28.23 22.42
CA GLU A 617 -5.40 27.39 21.42
C GLU A 617 -5.64 27.89 19.97
N THR A 618 -6.44 28.95 19.76
CA THR A 618 -6.72 29.48 18.43
C THR A 618 -5.45 29.99 17.75
N VAL A 619 -5.25 29.58 16.51
CA VAL A 619 -4.18 30.02 15.61
C VAL A 619 -4.79 30.89 14.51
N LEU A 620 -4.29 32.12 14.31
CA LEU A 620 -4.64 33.00 13.20
C LEU A 620 -3.55 32.93 12.13
N ALA A 621 -3.92 32.58 10.93
CA ALA A 621 -3.07 32.56 9.74
C ALA A 621 -3.43 33.73 8.82
N VAL A 622 -2.42 34.43 8.30
CA VAL A 622 -2.58 35.52 7.31
C VAL A 622 -1.59 35.26 6.18
N CYS A 623 -2.09 34.95 4.98
CA CYS A 623 -1.30 34.63 3.80
C CYS A 623 -1.42 35.73 2.75
N ASN A 624 -0.31 36.26 2.27
CA ASN A 624 -0.23 37.30 1.25
C ASN A 624 0.43 36.77 -0.02
N PHE A 625 -0.37 36.42 -0.99
CA PHE A 625 0.08 35.89 -2.30
C PHE A 625 0.45 37.00 -3.31
N ALA A 626 0.44 38.29 -2.87
CA ALA A 626 0.90 39.42 -3.67
C ALA A 626 2.40 39.65 -3.50
N ALA A 627 3.06 40.09 -4.54
CA ALA A 627 4.48 40.48 -4.50
C ALA A 627 4.73 41.85 -3.84
N ILE A 628 3.81 42.34 -2.98
CA ILE A 628 3.86 43.62 -2.30
C ILE A 628 3.71 43.39 -0.79
N PRO A 629 4.65 43.84 0.05
CA PRO A 629 4.51 43.81 1.49
C PRO A 629 3.57 44.91 2.02
N TYR A 630 2.92 44.64 3.13
CA TYR A 630 2.10 45.64 3.82
C TYR A 630 2.70 45.98 5.19
N GLU A 631 2.99 47.28 5.43
CA GLU A 631 3.53 47.77 6.71
C GLU A 631 2.46 47.89 7.82
N ASN A 632 1.20 48.15 7.45
CA ASN A 632 0.09 48.33 8.35
C ASN A 632 -1.18 47.65 7.80
N TYR A 633 -1.24 46.34 7.88
CA TYR A 633 -2.39 45.56 7.44
C TYR A 633 -3.33 45.28 8.62
N ASN A 634 -4.61 45.53 8.46
CA ASN A 634 -5.61 45.30 9.51
C ASN A 634 -6.32 43.99 9.31
N VAL A 635 -6.43 43.20 10.37
CA VAL A 635 -7.14 41.92 10.38
C VAL A 635 -8.09 41.88 11.58
N GLY A 636 -9.35 41.51 11.33
CA GLY A 636 -10.33 41.27 12.37
C GLY A 636 -9.97 40.06 13.22
N VAL A 637 -10.18 40.13 14.53
CA VAL A 637 -9.85 39.05 15.47
C VAL A 637 -11.01 38.74 16.41
N PRO A 638 -11.15 37.48 16.88
CA PRO A 638 -12.33 37.02 17.62
C PRO A 638 -12.40 37.58 19.05
N PHE A 639 -11.24 37.88 19.67
CA PHE A 639 -11.17 38.18 21.09
C PHE A 639 -10.40 39.48 21.35
N ALA A 640 -10.82 40.23 22.40
CA ALA A 640 -9.92 41.14 23.07
C ALA A 640 -8.77 40.33 23.67
N GLY A 641 -7.53 40.71 23.40
CA GLY A 641 -6.39 39.93 23.87
C GLY A 641 -5.07 40.31 23.23
N LYS A 642 -4.10 39.46 23.43
CA LYS A 642 -2.74 39.61 22.93
C LYS A 642 -2.45 38.57 21.85
N TYR A 643 -1.98 39.04 20.70
CA TYR A 643 -1.64 38.21 19.55
C TYR A 643 -0.12 38.24 19.37
N LYS A 644 0.50 37.06 19.47
CA LYS A 644 1.94 36.87 19.32
C LYS A 644 2.21 36.12 18.02
N GLU A 645 3.06 36.68 17.16
CA GLU A 645 3.58 35.96 16.00
C GLU A 645 4.43 34.81 16.49
N ILE A 646 4.11 33.59 15.99
CA ILE A 646 4.81 32.35 16.31
C ILE A 646 5.60 31.83 15.13
N PHE A 647 5.19 32.18 13.91
CA PHE A 647 5.86 31.78 12.67
C PHE A 647 5.66 32.86 11.60
N ASN A 648 6.69 33.09 10.78
CA ASN A 648 6.62 33.99 9.64
C ASN A 648 7.58 33.51 8.55
N SER A 649 7.06 33.19 7.37
CA SER A 649 7.83 32.61 6.27
C SER A 649 8.91 33.54 5.69
N ASP A 650 8.85 34.86 6.00
CA ASP A 650 9.83 35.87 5.57
C ASP A 650 10.89 36.16 6.64
N ASP A 651 10.99 35.37 7.72
CA ASP A 651 12.05 35.55 8.70
C ASP A 651 13.43 35.39 8.02
N LYS A 652 14.41 36.18 8.43
CA LYS A 652 15.78 36.17 7.91
C LYS A 652 16.47 34.80 8.09
N LYS A 653 16.11 34.06 9.14
CA LYS A 653 16.66 32.71 9.37
C LYS A 653 16.26 31.71 8.27
N TYR A 654 15.21 31.99 7.52
CA TYR A 654 14.75 31.22 6.37
C TYR A 654 15.15 31.83 5.02
N GLY A 655 16.07 32.81 5.01
CA GLY A 655 16.47 33.52 3.80
C GLY A 655 15.46 34.58 3.34
N GLY A 656 14.50 34.98 4.21
CA GLY A 656 13.54 36.04 3.93
C GLY A 656 14.08 37.45 4.16
N ASN A 657 13.26 38.46 3.84
CA ASN A 657 13.60 39.89 3.98
C ASN A 657 13.47 40.40 5.42
N GLY A 658 12.78 39.68 6.29
CA GLY A 658 12.60 39.98 7.69
C GLY A 658 11.44 40.95 7.97
N VAL A 659 10.38 40.89 7.16
CA VAL A 659 9.12 41.61 7.43
C VAL A 659 8.32 40.86 8.48
N VAL A 660 8.71 41.00 9.74
CA VAL A 660 8.17 40.22 10.88
C VAL A 660 7.55 41.14 11.95
N ASN A 661 6.69 40.55 12.79
CA ASN A 661 6.01 41.23 13.90
C ASN A 661 6.63 40.88 15.26
N THR A 662 7.80 41.40 15.57
CA THR A 662 8.56 41.08 16.78
C THR A 662 7.87 41.48 18.11
N ARG A 663 6.87 42.39 18.06
CA ARG A 663 6.13 42.82 19.24
C ARG A 663 4.75 42.19 19.25
N VAL A 664 4.32 41.72 20.42
CA VAL A 664 2.95 41.27 20.68
C VAL A 664 1.95 42.38 20.30
N LYS A 665 0.93 42.02 19.54
CA LYS A 665 -0.15 42.91 19.10
C LYS A 665 -1.29 42.86 20.11
N ALA A 666 -1.64 43.97 20.73
CA ALA A 666 -2.86 44.06 21.50
C ALA A 666 -4.06 44.32 20.57
N ALA A 667 -5.12 43.55 20.72
CA ALA A 667 -6.37 43.80 20.00
C ALA A 667 -6.95 45.15 20.36
N LYS A 668 -7.40 45.88 19.36
CA LYS A 668 -8.09 47.16 19.53
C LYS A 668 -9.57 46.97 19.29
N LYS A 669 -10.42 47.64 20.06
CA LYS A 669 -11.84 47.68 19.80
C LYS A 669 -12.09 48.59 18.59
N ALA A 670 -11.87 48.04 17.42
CA ALA A 670 -12.07 48.70 16.13
C ALA A 670 -12.62 47.64 15.18
N GLU A 671 -13.80 47.84 14.66
CA GLU A 671 -14.48 46.90 13.78
C GLU A 671 -13.68 46.67 12.49
N CYS A 672 -13.42 45.42 12.18
CA CYS A 672 -12.75 45.00 10.97
C CYS A 672 -13.20 43.55 10.63
N ASP A 673 -13.45 43.29 9.36
CA ASP A 673 -13.82 41.94 8.89
C ASP A 673 -15.02 41.33 9.66
N GLU A 674 -16.04 42.17 9.90
CA GLU A 674 -17.26 41.84 10.66
C GLU A 674 -17.00 41.45 12.13
N ARG A 675 -15.82 41.82 12.71
CA ARG A 675 -15.41 41.53 14.08
C ARG A 675 -15.24 42.82 14.88
N GLU A 676 -15.59 42.76 16.17
CA GLU A 676 -15.52 43.94 17.10
C GLU A 676 -14.07 44.36 17.36
N TYR A 677 -13.12 43.41 17.26
CA TYR A 677 -11.71 43.63 17.55
C TYR A 677 -10.85 43.44 16.31
N SER A 678 -9.74 44.19 16.23
CA SER A 678 -8.76 44.06 15.17
C SER A 678 -7.33 44.22 15.66
N ILE A 679 -6.38 43.70 14.91
CA ILE A 679 -4.95 43.92 15.07
C ILE A 679 -4.38 44.53 13.79
N THR A 680 -3.34 45.37 13.95
CA THR A 680 -2.56 45.91 12.83
C THR A 680 -1.21 45.20 12.78
N LEU A 681 -0.86 44.61 11.66
CA LEU A 681 0.36 43.83 11.51
C LEU A 681 1.13 44.20 10.24
N LYS A 682 2.42 43.82 10.22
CA LYS A 682 3.21 43.78 8.98
C LYS A 682 2.97 42.46 8.29
N LEU A 683 2.79 42.47 7.00
CA LEU A 683 2.55 41.31 6.21
C LEU A 683 3.60 41.22 5.09
N PRO A 684 4.42 40.15 5.02
CA PRO A 684 5.43 40.03 3.98
C PRO A 684 4.81 39.86 2.60
N ALA A 685 5.57 40.18 1.57
CA ALA A 685 5.23 39.81 0.18
C ALA A 685 5.44 38.34 -0.03
N LEU A 686 4.55 37.64 -0.73
CA LEU A 686 4.65 36.21 -1.04
C LEU A 686 4.99 35.39 0.22
N GLY A 687 4.16 35.57 1.26
CA GLY A 687 4.48 34.95 2.53
C GLY A 687 3.35 34.90 3.55
N VAL A 688 3.59 34.19 4.62
CA VAL A 688 2.63 33.81 5.64
C VAL A 688 3.09 34.28 7.01
N ALA A 689 2.18 34.88 7.79
CA ALA A 689 2.37 35.24 9.19
C ALA A 689 1.34 34.53 10.07
N VAL A 690 1.80 33.84 11.11
CA VAL A 690 0.97 33.02 12.01
C VAL A 690 1.02 33.56 13.44
N PHE A 691 -0.14 33.66 14.07
CA PHE A 691 -0.27 34.21 15.40
C PHE A 691 -1.06 33.28 16.33
N THR A 692 -0.63 33.19 17.59
CA THR A 692 -1.45 32.66 18.68
C THR A 692 -2.14 33.76 19.43
N CYS A 693 -3.31 33.46 20.00
CA CYS A 693 -4.10 34.38 20.79
C CYS A 693 -4.04 34.05 22.28
N THR A 694 -3.78 35.05 23.13
CA THR A 694 -4.06 34.97 24.57
C THR A 694 -5.23 35.91 24.85
N PRO A 695 -6.46 35.38 25.02
CA PRO A 695 -7.65 36.19 25.31
C PRO A 695 -7.48 36.95 26.63
N GLU A 696 -8.05 38.17 26.75
CA GLU A 696 -8.19 38.82 28.02
C GLU A 696 -9.23 38.06 28.87
N GLU A 697 -8.95 37.85 30.17
CA GLU A 697 -9.91 37.24 31.09
C GLU A 697 -11.15 38.15 31.19
N THR A 698 -12.21 37.76 30.47
CA THR A 698 -13.51 38.40 30.69
C THR A 698 -14.12 37.81 31.96
N GLU A 699 -14.50 38.65 32.92
CA GLU A 699 -15.33 38.26 34.08
C GLU A 699 -16.48 37.36 33.60
N LYS A 700 -16.55 36.14 34.12
CA LYS A 700 -17.54 35.15 33.73
C LYS A 700 -18.96 35.68 33.89
N LYS A 701 -19.61 36.14 32.82
CA LYS A 701 -21.06 36.21 32.75
C LYS A 701 -21.61 34.80 32.58
N PRO A 702 -22.64 34.39 33.35
CA PRO A 702 -23.12 33.00 33.28
C PRO A 702 -23.72 32.70 31.91
N ALA A 703 -23.33 31.56 31.34
CA ALA A 703 -23.81 31.01 30.09
C ALA A 703 -25.35 30.79 30.15
N ALA A 704 -26.13 31.63 29.48
CA ALA A 704 -27.58 31.55 29.46
C ALA A 704 -28.23 31.49 28.07
N GLU A 705 -27.50 31.49 26.96
CA GLU A 705 -28.13 31.51 25.63
C GLU A 705 -27.76 30.44 24.64
N HIS A 706 -26.70 29.67 24.84
CA HIS A 706 -26.35 28.57 23.89
C HIS A 706 -27.19 27.28 24.01
N SER A 707 -28.04 27.17 25.03
CA SER A 707 -28.90 25.96 25.21
C SER A 707 -30.11 25.90 24.27
N GLN A 708 -30.47 26.98 23.59
CA GLN A 708 -31.64 26.99 22.70
C GLN A 708 -31.31 26.54 21.28
N ILE A 709 -30.09 26.77 20.80
CA ILE A 709 -29.68 26.38 19.44
C ILE A 709 -29.40 24.86 19.40
N LYS A 710 -28.75 24.28 20.42
CA LYS A 710 -28.57 22.82 20.53
C LYS A 710 -29.90 22.03 20.58
N LYS A 711 -30.96 22.61 21.16
CA LYS A 711 -32.31 21.97 21.17
C LYS A 711 -33.00 21.99 19.81
N SER A 712 -32.70 22.92 18.93
CA SER A 712 -33.24 23.02 17.57
C SER A 712 -32.58 21.97 16.64
N ILE A 713 -31.25 21.81 16.70
CA ILE A 713 -30.50 20.86 15.89
C ILE A 713 -30.80 19.43 16.30
N THR A 714 -30.94 19.14 17.61
CA THR A 714 -31.32 17.80 18.10
C THR A 714 -32.74 17.41 17.68
N LYS A 715 -33.67 18.37 17.55
CA LYS A 715 -35.01 18.10 17.02
C LYS A 715 -35.02 17.76 15.52
N THR A 716 -34.16 18.38 14.74
CA THR A 716 -34.05 18.10 13.30
C THR A 716 -33.43 16.70 13.06
N ARG A 717 -32.47 16.28 13.87
CA ARG A 717 -31.85 14.94 13.81
C ARG A 717 -32.83 13.82 14.24
N THR A 718 -33.72 14.10 15.21
CA THR A 718 -34.72 13.12 15.66
C THR A 718 -35.86 12.96 14.64
N VAL A 719 -36.19 14.00 13.87
CA VAL A 719 -37.20 13.93 12.80
C VAL A 719 -36.68 13.14 11.59
N ARG A 720 -35.39 13.21 11.26
CA ARG A 720 -34.79 12.37 10.21
C ARG A 720 -34.70 10.88 10.59
N LYS A 721 -34.45 10.53 11.87
CA LYS A 721 -34.50 9.13 12.35
C LYS A 721 -35.95 8.55 12.37
N ALA A 722 -36.98 9.37 12.48
CA ALA A 722 -38.38 8.94 12.41
C ALA A 722 -38.85 8.73 10.98
N ALA A 723 -38.30 9.44 9.98
CA ALA A 723 -38.64 9.27 8.56
C ALA A 723 -38.06 7.98 7.93
N GLY A 724 -36.99 7.40 8.52
CA GLY A 724 -36.37 6.16 8.06
C GLY A 724 -37.11 4.86 8.41
N LYS A 725 -38.12 4.91 9.32
CA LYS A 725 -38.86 3.70 9.75
C LYS A 725 -40.24 3.51 9.13
N THR A 726 -40.67 4.37 8.18
CA THR A 726 -42.02 4.32 7.58
C THR A 726 -42.03 3.99 6.06
N LYS A 727 -40.96 3.37 5.55
CA LYS A 727 -40.90 2.94 4.13
C LYS A 727 -41.16 1.45 3.89
N ALA A 728 -41.85 0.81 4.78
CA ALA A 728 -42.25 -0.59 4.60
C ALA A 728 -43.77 -0.78 4.71
N ALA A 729 -44.56 -0.07 3.93
CA ALA A 729 -45.95 -0.42 3.58
C ALA A 729 -46.60 0.67 2.74
N VAL A 730 -46.36 0.73 1.46
CA VAL A 730 -47.34 1.15 0.40
C VAL A 730 -46.78 0.68 -0.94
N LYS A 731 -47.15 -0.53 -1.35
CA LYS A 731 -47.22 -0.91 -2.76
C LYS A 731 -48.67 -0.82 -3.13
N THR A 732 -49.07 0.13 -3.96
CA THR A 732 -50.01 -0.04 -5.06
C THR A 732 -50.31 1.31 -5.78
N ALA A 733 -50.14 1.26 -7.09
CA ALA A 733 -50.82 2.09 -8.11
C ALA A 733 -50.43 3.58 -8.25
N VAL A 734 -49.61 3.92 -9.25
CA VAL A 734 -49.91 5.01 -10.18
C VAL A 734 -49.24 4.72 -11.54
N LYS A 735 -50.02 4.87 -12.62
CA LYS A 735 -49.64 4.70 -14.02
C LYS A 735 -48.75 5.84 -14.53
N PRO A 736 -47.94 5.62 -15.60
CA PRO A 736 -47.02 6.63 -16.13
C PRO A 736 -47.74 7.71 -16.98
N VAL A 737 -47.40 8.97 -16.75
CA VAL A 737 -47.74 10.08 -17.64
C VAL A 737 -46.45 10.50 -18.36
N THR A 738 -46.41 10.23 -19.66
CA THR A 738 -45.37 10.72 -20.57
C THR A 738 -45.50 12.21 -20.80
N LYS A 739 -44.48 13.00 -20.52
CA LYS A 739 -44.27 14.32 -21.13
C LYS A 739 -42.88 14.39 -21.74
N LYS A 740 -42.88 14.61 -23.08
CA LYS A 740 -41.72 14.95 -23.88
C LYS A 740 -41.12 16.28 -23.40
N VAL A 741 -39.84 16.31 -23.12
CA VAL A 741 -39.06 17.55 -23.10
C VAL A 741 -37.90 17.38 -24.07
N THR A 742 -37.83 18.29 -25.02
CA THR A 742 -36.82 18.40 -26.06
C THR A 742 -35.45 18.74 -25.50
N LYS A 743 -34.46 18.04 -26.00
CA LYS A 743 -33.03 18.27 -25.71
C LYS A 743 -32.50 19.43 -26.56
N GLU A 744 -31.81 20.36 -25.93
CA GLU A 744 -30.73 21.09 -26.57
C GLU A 744 -29.48 20.93 -25.66
N ALA A 745 -28.43 20.35 -26.22
CA ALA A 745 -27.14 20.20 -25.60
C ALA A 745 -26.20 21.32 -26.10
N PRO A 746 -25.34 21.89 -25.25
CA PRO A 746 -24.28 22.77 -25.74
C PRO A 746 -23.13 21.94 -26.30
N GLN A 747 -22.69 22.31 -27.49
CA GLN A 747 -21.51 21.78 -28.17
C GLN A 747 -20.24 22.28 -27.45
N ILE A 748 -19.40 21.34 -27.00
CA ILE A 748 -18.03 21.63 -26.60
C ILE A 748 -17.15 21.51 -27.85
N VAL A 749 -16.44 22.60 -28.13
CA VAL A 749 -15.52 22.74 -29.25
C VAL A 749 -14.22 22.03 -28.94
N ASN A 750 -13.90 20.98 -29.66
CA ASN A 750 -12.59 20.33 -29.68
C ASN A 750 -11.54 21.30 -30.22
N LYS A 751 -10.49 21.52 -29.47
CA LYS A 751 -9.21 22.06 -29.96
C LYS A 751 -8.10 21.02 -29.86
N THR A 752 -7.77 20.54 -31.05
CA THR A 752 -6.46 20.08 -31.58
C THR A 752 -5.46 19.38 -30.65
N GLU A 753 -5.32 18.09 -30.96
CA GLU A 753 -4.15 17.27 -30.68
C GLU A 753 -2.85 17.87 -31.25
N GLU A 754 -1.83 18.05 -30.43
CA GLU A 754 -0.44 18.12 -30.92
C GLU A 754 0.20 16.74 -30.76
N LYS A 755 0.54 16.15 -31.92
CA LYS A 755 1.24 14.86 -32.01
C LYS A 755 2.71 15.05 -31.68
N ILE A 756 3.19 14.32 -30.69
CA ILE A 756 4.64 14.11 -30.43
C ILE A 756 5.16 13.13 -31.49
N PRO A 757 6.25 13.41 -32.21
CA PRO A 757 6.76 12.55 -33.27
C PRO A 757 7.52 11.34 -32.72
N VAL A 758 7.03 10.16 -33.06
CA VAL A 758 7.75 8.88 -32.90
C VAL A 758 8.93 8.88 -33.87
N LYS A 759 10.16 8.84 -33.37
CA LYS A 759 11.35 8.51 -34.16
C LYS A 759 11.36 7.03 -34.51
N LYS A 760 11.08 6.72 -35.77
CA LYS A 760 11.50 5.48 -36.44
C LYS A 760 12.92 5.68 -36.95
N ASP A 761 13.62 4.56 -37.02
CA ASP A 761 14.85 4.22 -37.71
C ASP A 761 16.12 4.13 -36.85
N LEU A 762 16.48 2.89 -36.62
CA LEU A 762 17.83 2.38 -36.77
C LEU A 762 17.80 0.84 -36.91
N THR A 763 17.49 0.39 -38.14
CA THR A 763 17.94 -0.92 -38.62
C THR A 763 19.10 -0.66 -39.61
N GLU A 764 20.08 -1.58 -39.54
CA GLU A 764 21.25 -1.78 -40.42
C GLU A 764 22.52 -1.01 -40.10
N LYS A 765 23.50 -1.68 -39.50
CA LYS A 765 24.73 -2.19 -40.10
C LYS A 765 25.77 -2.69 -39.07
N LYS A 766 26.14 -3.95 -39.34
CA LYS A 766 27.32 -4.76 -38.95
C LYS A 766 27.28 -5.45 -37.62
#